data_3fb85c711b602322c6d0510359a34419
#
_entry.id   3fb85c711b602322c6d0510359a34419
#
_cell.length_a   1.000
_cell.length_b   1.000
_cell.length_c   1.000
_cell.angle_alpha   90.00
_cell.angle_beta   90.00
_cell.angle_gamma   90.00
#
_symmetry.space_group_name_H-M   'P 1'
#
loop_
_entity.id
_entity.type
_entity.pdbx_description
1 polymer ?
#
loop_
_entity_poly.entity_id
_entity_poly.type
_entity_poly.pdbx_seq_one_letter_code
_entity_poly.pdbx_strand_id
1 'polypeptide(L)'
;MARGLKRGLRWFTPGTQMDPNPAPTTEAAADGAITPMMAQYLDVKARHPGALLFYRMGDFYELFFEDAEVAARALDLTLTKRGKHLGADIPMCGVPVHSHEAYLLRLIRGGHRVAICDQLEDPAEARRRGAKSVVRRDVTRVITPGTLTEDSLLDARRHNHLAALGLAQGEVALAWIDMSVGTFLVQDVSGMADLPAALARVAPGELLVSDRAIGREDVAAALGEWKAALTPLPSPRFDSENGRRRLEALYRVGTLDAFGQFGRAALAAAGALVDYVELTQKGRLPRLSPPSPCASDGFMEIDPATRRNLEVEATLDGARKGSLLDAVDWTLTGAGARLLGADVAGPLRARGPIDARLDMVAFLVDAAQARGELRAELKRMPDIERALQRLGLGRGGPRDLAALRDGLSAVPRIRDATAPAGLAAAPALLEETRAALGTHGEIVGLLGRALAPSLPLAASDGGFVAPGFDPALDELRALRDDGRQHVAALQARYAASTGIASLKLRHNNVLGYYIEVGAQHGDRLRADPAFIHRQTMAGAVRFSTTELSELEQRIVSAGDRALALEMQHFEALRAEAAARAEEISAAARALARLDVAAALAELAVARDWRRPVVDGSGAFEVEGGRHPVVEAARLAAGESFVPNDCRLDAGEGARLWLLTGPNMAGKSTFLRQNALIAILAQAGSFVPAARARIGLVDRLFSRVGAADDLARGRSTFMVEMVETAAILNRAGPRSLVILDEIGRGTATFDGLSIAWATIEGLHESNRCRALFATHYHELTALAARLPGLACHTMRVREWQGEVVFLHEVAPGTADRSYGIHVARLAGLPAPVVARAEEVLAALERDDARGDVARLAEDLPLFSAAAAAPAPRIAPSAVEAELRRVAPDDLTPREALEALYRLRALLPPP
;
A
#
# COMPACT_ATOMS: atom_id res chain seq x y z
N MET A 1 37.78 23.51 10.24
CA MET A 1 38.46 22.30 10.78
C MET A 1 37.73 21.09 10.22
N ALA A 2 38.33 20.48 9.22
CA ALA A 2 37.85 19.29 8.55
C ALA A 2 38.46 18.02 9.15
N ARG A 3 37.65 17.01 9.40
CA ARG A 3 37.93 15.57 9.54
C ARG A 3 36.64 14.95 10.09
N GLY A 4 35.96 14.10 9.38
CA GLY A 4 36.17 12.94 8.66
C GLY A 4 34.96 12.04 8.90
N LEU A 5 34.31 11.57 7.89
CA LEU A 5 33.48 10.35 7.90
C LEU A 5 33.24 9.93 6.44
N LYS A 6 34.31 9.41 5.82
CA LYS A 6 34.19 8.54 4.65
C LYS A 6 34.16 7.09 5.17
N ARG A 7 33.04 6.42 5.13
CA ARG A 7 32.95 4.97 5.08
C ARG A 7 32.28 4.58 3.77
N GLY A 8 33.15 4.19 2.83
CA GLY A 8 32.83 3.75 1.50
C GLY A 8 32.17 2.36 1.49
N LEU A 9 31.12 2.25 0.74
CA LEU A 9 30.60 0.99 0.21
C LEU A 9 31.67 0.40 -0.75
N ARG A 10 32.27 -0.72 -0.40
CA ARG A 10 33.04 -1.53 -1.32
C ARG A 10 32.12 -2.50 -2.05
N TRP A 11 32.00 -2.33 -3.34
CA TRP A 11 31.42 -3.28 -4.27
C TRP A 11 32.45 -4.38 -4.57
N PHE A 12 32.03 -5.64 -4.50
CA PHE A 12 32.83 -6.79 -4.93
C PHE A 12 32.78 -6.90 -6.46
N THR A 13 33.93 -6.87 -7.10
CA THR A 13 34.15 -7.28 -8.49
C THR A 13 34.38 -8.79 -8.54
N PRO A 14 33.80 -9.54 -9.49
CA PRO A 14 34.12 -10.94 -9.72
C PRO A 14 35.21 -11.06 -10.77
N GLY A 15 36.25 -11.83 -10.47
CA GLY A 15 37.21 -12.24 -11.46
C GLY A 15 38.53 -12.70 -10.89
N THR A 16 38.64 -13.96 -10.52
CA THR A 16 39.88 -14.74 -10.68
C THR A 16 39.51 -16.24 -10.75
N GLN A 17 39.93 -16.86 -11.84
CA GLN A 17 39.88 -18.29 -12.07
C GLN A 17 40.74 -19.01 -11.02
N MET A 18 40.20 -20.07 -10.43
CA MET A 18 40.94 -21.03 -9.62
C MET A 18 41.22 -22.30 -10.44
N ASP A 19 42.47 -22.64 -10.57
CA ASP A 19 42.95 -23.95 -11.02
C ASP A 19 42.70 -25.03 -9.95
N PRO A 20 42.55 -26.30 -10.36
CA PRO A 20 42.14 -27.34 -9.44
C PRO A 20 43.32 -28.06 -8.78
N ASN A 21 43.15 -28.28 -7.47
CA ASN A 21 43.72 -29.32 -6.61
C ASN A 21 45.19 -29.25 -6.18
N PRO A 22 45.48 -29.28 -4.88
CA PRO A 22 46.30 -30.36 -4.32
C PRO A 22 45.60 -31.10 -3.16
N ALA A 23 45.95 -32.35 -3.02
CA ALA A 23 45.50 -33.34 -2.05
C ALA A 23 45.74 -32.97 -0.58
N PRO A 24 44.98 -33.56 0.37
CA PRO A 24 44.98 -33.15 1.76
C PRO A 24 46.20 -33.71 2.54
N THR A 25 46.93 -32.81 3.17
CA THR A 25 47.81 -33.17 4.29
C THR A 25 47.00 -33.16 5.57
N THR A 26 46.89 -34.33 6.19
CA THR A 26 46.49 -34.60 7.56
C THR A 26 47.44 -33.92 8.51
N GLU A 27 46.95 -32.97 9.35
CA GLU A 27 47.25 -32.77 10.76
C GLU A 27 46.77 -31.39 11.21
N ALA A 28 45.68 -31.35 11.96
CA ALA A 28 45.33 -30.50 13.10
C ALA A 28 43.83 -30.61 13.42
N ALA A 29 43.47 -31.67 14.07
CA ALA A 29 42.20 -31.79 14.73
C ALA A 29 42.26 -31.18 16.14
N ALA A 30 41.22 -30.40 16.47
CA ALA A 30 40.79 -29.97 17.79
C ALA A 30 40.99 -28.49 18.12
N ASP A 31 40.16 -27.63 17.48
CA ASP A 31 39.44 -26.58 18.19
C ASP A 31 38.58 -25.81 17.18
N GLY A 32 37.24 -26.09 17.11
CA GLY A 32 36.33 -25.32 16.27
C GLY A 32 35.39 -26.12 15.35
N ALA A 33 35.12 -27.38 15.61
CA ALA A 33 34.14 -28.16 14.84
C ALA A 33 32.72 -27.56 15.01
N ILE A 34 32.24 -26.94 13.94
CA ILE A 34 30.83 -26.44 13.86
C ILE A 34 29.88 -27.60 14.19
N THR A 35 28.95 -27.36 15.08
CA THR A 35 27.91 -28.38 15.34
C THR A 35 27.08 -28.63 14.06
N PRO A 36 26.61 -29.88 13.83
CA PRO A 36 25.80 -30.20 12.63
C PRO A 36 24.59 -29.29 12.45
N MET A 37 23.96 -28.84 13.53
CA MET A 37 22.85 -27.88 13.50
C MET A 37 23.31 -26.49 13.02
N MET A 38 24.45 -26.01 13.49
CA MET A 38 24.97 -24.71 13.08
C MET A 38 25.47 -24.73 11.63
N ALA A 39 26.02 -25.87 11.17
CA ALA A 39 26.32 -26.05 9.74
C ALA A 39 25.07 -25.95 8.86
N GLN A 40 23.96 -26.58 9.28
CA GLN A 40 22.68 -26.45 8.59
C GLN A 40 22.16 -25.00 8.60
N TYR A 41 22.29 -24.29 9.73
CA TYR A 41 21.91 -22.86 9.82
C TYR A 41 22.69 -22.00 8.82
N LEU A 42 24.00 -22.16 8.78
CA LEU A 42 24.87 -21.37 7.89
C LEU A 42 24.60 -21.68 6.40
N ASP A 43 24.35 -22.94 6.06
CA ASP A 43 23.94 -23.32 4.69
C ASP A 43 22.63 -22.68 4.28
N VAL A 44 21.62 -22.72 5.16
CA VAL A 44 20.33 -22.05 4.91
C VAL A 44 20.51 -20.53 4.79
N LYS A 45 21.30 -19.91 5.69
CA LYS A 45 21.58 -18.47 5.67
C LYS A 45 22.33 -18.04 4.41
N ALA A 46 23.28 -18.83 3.93
CA ALA A 46 24.02 -18.54 2.70
C ALA A 46 23.11 -18.49 1.46
N ARG A 47 22.02 -19.26 1.46
CA ARG A 47 20.99 -19.23 0.39
C ARG A 47 20.04 -18.03 0.50
N HIS A 48 19.99 -17.35 1.66
CA HIS A 48 19.11 -16.21 1.95
C HIS A 48 19.85 -15.04 2.63
N PRO A 49 20.94 -14.51 2.04
CA PRO A 49 21.81 -13.55 2.70
C PRO A 49 21.14 -12.22 3.05
N GLY A 50 20.13 -11.81 2.27
CA GLY A 50 19.42 -10.53 2.44
C GLY A 50 18.21 -10.59 3.37
N ALA A 51 17.94 -11.72 4.04
CA ALA A 51 16.80 -11.89 4.94
C ALA A 51 17.26 -12.29 6.34
N LEU A 52 16.60 -11.81 7.38
CA LEU A 52 16.74 -12.29 8.74
C LEU A 52 16.19 -13.72 8.84
N LEU A 53 16.98 -14.66 9.31
CA LEU A 53 16.59 -16.07 9.33
C LEU A 53 15.92 -16.44 10.65
N PHE A 54 14.62 -16.64 10.63
CA PHE A 54 13.84 -17.23 11.73
C PHE A 54 13.99 -18.75 11.67
N TYR A 55 14.96 -19.28 12.41
CA TYR A 55 15.31 -20.69 12.39
C TYR A 55 14.62 -21.44 13.51
N ARG A 56 13.67 -22.33 13.19
CA ARG A 56 12.83 -23.03 14.19
C ARG A 56 13.61 -24.02 15.02
N MET A 57 13.61 -23.80 16.34
CA MET A 57 14.21 -24.65 17.36
C MET A 57 13.17 -24.96 18.44
N GLY A 58 12.42 -26.06 18.25
CA GLY A 58 11.31 -26.40 19.13
C GLY A 58 10.20 -25.32 19.09
N ASP A 59 9.95 -24.69 20.26
CA ASP A 59 8.91 -23.67 20.42
C ASP A 59 9.38 -22.24 20.15
N PHE A 60 10.63 -22.07 19.65
CA PHE A 60 11.22 -20.77 19.34
C PHE A 60 11.70 -20.72 17.88
N TYR A 61 11.64 -19.52 17.30
CA TYR A 61 12.47 -19.13 16.19
C TYR A 61 13.72 -18.45 16.75
N GLU A 62 14.88 -19.05 16.56
CA GLU A 62 16.16 -18.53 17.01
C GLU A 62 16.88 -17.85 15.84
N LEU A 63 17.52 -16.72 16.13
CA LEU A 63 18.38 -15.99 15.20
C LEU A 63 19.80 -15.99 15.75
N PHE A 64 20.79 -16.06 14.86
CA PHE A 64 22.20 -16.15 15.24
C PHE A 64 23.02 -15.11 14.48
N PHE A 65 24.23 -14.84 14.97
CA PHE A 65 25.21 -13.94 14.40
C PHE A 65 24.63 -12.51 14.17
N GLU A 66 24.91 -11.91 13.02
CA GLU A 66 24.45 -10.58 12.64
C GLU A 66 22.91 -10.45 12.67
N ASP A 67 22.19 -11.51 12.26
CA ASP A 67 20.74 -11.53 12.31
C ASP A 67 20.20 -11.35 13.73
N ALA A 68 20.85 -11.94 14.72
CA ALA A 68 20.50 -11.79 16.13
C ALA A 68 20.72 -10.36 16.62
N GLU A 69 21.83 -9.73 16.22
CA GLU A 69 22.15 -8.34 16.60
C GLU A 69 21.16 -7.34 16.00
N VAL A 70 20.83 -7.52 14.71
CA VAL A 70 19.83 -6.70 14.01
C VAL A 70 18.45 -6.87 14.63
N ALA A 71 18.03 -8.12 14.81
CA ALA A 71 16.70 -8.42 15.38
C ALA A 71 16.58 -7.97 16.85
N ALA A 72 17.62 -8.19 17.67
CA ALA A 72 17.62 -7.75 19.07
C ALA A 72 17.43 -6.24 19.18
N ARG A 73 18.13 -5.48 18.33
CA ARG A 73 18.02 -4.01 18.29
C ARG A 73 16.65 -3.54 17.78
N ALA A 74 16.13 -4.15 16.71
CA ALA A 74 14.85 -3.78 16.11
C ALA A 74 13.63 -4.15 16.98
N LEU A 75 13.75 -5.23 17.75
CA LEU A 75 12.66 -5.81 18.54
C LEU A 75 12.76 -5.54 20.05
N ASP A 76 13.88 -4.90 20.47
CA ASP A 76 14.20 -4.71 21.90
C ASP A 76 14.23 -6.05 22.66
N LEU A 77 14.95 -7.05 22.09
CA LEU A 77 15.14 -8.35 22.66
C LEU A 77 16.51 -8.47 23.32
N THR A 78 16.59 -9.26 24.40
CA THR A 78 17.86 -9.55 25.06
C THR A 78 18.73 -10.40 24.14
N LEU A 79 19.96 -9.92 23.85
CA LEU A 79 20.96 -10.68 23.13
C LEU A 79 21.65 -11.64 24.10
N THR A 80 21.63 -12.93 23.79
CA THR A 80 22.27 -14.00 24.55
C THR A 80 23.40 -14.65 23.74
N LYS A 81 24.04 -15.67 24.27
CA LYS A 81 25.15 -16.39 23.61
C LYS A 81 24.85 -17.88 23.55
N ARG A 82 25.18 -18.51 22.42
CA ARG A 82 24.99 -19.96 22.25
C ARG A 82 26.20 -20.62 21.58
N GLY A 83 27.14 -21.05 22.39
CA GLY A 83 28.36 -21.72 21.92
C GLY A 83 29.36 -20.77 21.29
N LYS A 84 30.40 -21.34 20.63
CA LYS A 84 31.46 -20.59 19.97
C LYS A 84 31.63 -21.01 18.51
N HIS A 85 32.00 -20.08 17.66
CA HIS A 85 32.36 -20.30 16.28
C HIS A 85 33.65 -19.55 15.98
N LEU A 86 34.67 -20.23 15.45
CA LEU A 86 36.01 -19.65 15.19
C LEU A 86 36.59 -18.90 16.41
N GLY A 87 36.38 -19.44 17.63
CA GLY A 87 36.88 -18.84 18.87
C GLY A 87 36.03 -17.70 19.46
N ALA A 88 35.05 -17.13 18.71
CA ALA A 88 34.17 -16.09 19.17
C ALA A 88 32.81 -16.65 19.65
N ASP A 89 32.21 -15.99 20.65
CA ASP A 89 30.85 -16.34 21.11
C ASP A 89 29.81 -16.07 19.99
N ILE A 90 28.84 -16.97 19.80
CA ILE A 90 27.76 -16.79 18.82
C ILE A 90 26.64 -15.99 19.48
N PRO A 91 26.39 -14.74 19.07
CA PRO A 91 25.24 -13.97 19.54
C PRO A 91 23.93 -14.64 19.08
N MET A 92 22.93 -14.66 19.94
CA MET A 92 21.64 -15.28 19.70
C MET A 92 20.51 -14.47 20.35
N CYS A 93 19.38 -14.38 19.68
CA CYS A 93 18.09 -14.01 20.28
C CYS A 93 17.00 -14.97 19.79
N GLY A 94 15.85 -14.99 20.44
CA GLY A 94 14.77 -15.91 20.10
C GLY A 94 13.40 -15.28 20.25
N VAL A 95 12.46 -15.74 19.40
CA VAL A 95 11.08 -15.32 19.35
C VAL A 95 10.20 -16.56 19.50
N PRO A 96 9.19 -16.57 20.42
CA PRO A 96 8.31 -17.73 20.56
C PRO A 96 7.48 -17.96 19.29
N VAL A 97 7.36 -19.21 18.85
CA VAL A 97 6.63 -19.59 17.62
C VAL A 97 5.17 -19.14 17.68
N HIS A 98 4.51 -19.30 18.83
CA HIS A 98 3.09 -18.97 18.99
C HIS A 98 2.78 -17.46 18.94
N SER A 99 3.78 -16.60 19.10
CA SER A 99 3.63 -15.14 19.10
C SER A 99 4.53 -14.43 18.07
N HIS A 100 5.13 -15.16 17.14
CA HIS A 100 6.10 -14.63 16.21
C HIS A 100 5.55 -13.51 15.27
N GLU A 101 4.25 -13.51 14.99
CA GLU A 101 3.63 -12.54 14.08
C GLU A 101 3.81 -11.09 14.55
N ALA A 102 3.68 -10.82 15.86
CA ALA A 102 3.86 -9.46 16.40
C ALA A 102 5.31 -8.94 16.21
N TYR A 103 6.30 -9.82 16.35
CA TYR A 103 7.70 -9.52 16.12
C TYR A 103 7.99 -9.35 14.62
N LEU A 104 7.39 -10.21 13.81
CA LEU A 104 7.50 -10.17 12.37
C LEU A 104 6.97 -8.83 11.82
N LEU A 105 5.81 -8.37 12.30
CA LEU A 105 5.24 -7.08 11.92
C LEU A 105 6.20 -5.91 12.19
N ARG A 106 6.87 -5.92 13.35
CA ARG A 106 7.85 -4.88 13.70
C ARG A 106 9.07 -4.89 12.76
N LEU A 107 9.60 -6.09 12.43
CA LEU A 107 10.71 -6.24 11.51
C LEU A 107 10.35 -5.78 10.08
N ILE A 108 9.20 -6.21 9.58
CA ILE A 108 8.73 -5.85 8.22
C ILE A 108 8.48 -4.35 8.12
N ARG A 109 7.85 -3.72 9.13
CA ARG A 109 7.70 -2.25 9.19
C ARG A 109 9.02 -1.52 9.29
N GLY A 110 10.04 -2.14 9.87
CA GLY A 110 11.42 -1.64 9.88
C GLY A 110 12.17 -1.86 8.55
N GLY A 111 11.49 -2.36 7.50
CA GLY A 111 12.08 -2.60 6.17
C GLY A 111 12.91 -3.88 6.07
N HIS A 112 12.87 -4.77 7.07
CA HIS A 112 13.58 -6.04 7.03
C HIS A 112 12.80 -7.11 6.28
N ARG A 113 13.50 -8.03 5.62
CA ARG A 113 12.95 -9.26 5.05
C ARG A 113 13.21 -10.40 6.02
N VAL A 114 12.27 -11.32 6.15
CA VAL A 114 12.39 -12.43 7.08
C VAL A 114 12.17 -13.76 6.35
N ALA A 115 13.15 -14.67 6.45
CA ALA A 115 13.04 -16.04 5.96
C ALA A 115 12.57 -16.95 7.11
N ILE A 116 11.41 -17.58 6.95
CA ILE A 116 10.89 -18.54 7.91
C ILE A 116 11.43 -19.91 7.57
N CYS A 117 12.22 -20.47 8.47
CA CYS A 117 12.83 -21.80 8.35
C CYS A 117 12.18 -22.75 9.34
N ASP A 118 11.33 -23.63 8.85
CA ASP A 118 10.60 -24.60 9.65
C ASP A 118 11.21 -26.00 9.61
N GLN A 119 10.80 -26.84 10.57
CA GLN A 119 11.11 -28.26 10.59
C GLN A 119 10.26 -28.98 9.54
N LEU A 120 10.90 -29.73 8.65
CA LEU A 120 10.23 -30.47 7.57
C LEU A 120 9.94 -31.95 7.95
N GLU A 121 10.35 -32.37 9.14
CA GLU A 121 10.15 -33.72 9.64
C GLU A 121 9.95 -33.70 11.16
N ASP A 122 9.32 -34.75 11.67
CA ASP A 122 9.19 -34.94 13.12
C ASP A 122 10.58 -35.22 13.76
N PRO A 123 10.90 -34.59 14.89
CA PRO A 123 12.12 -34.88 15.65
C PRO A 123 12.30 -36.38 16.00
N ALA A 124 11.23 -37.16 16.11
CA ALA A 124 11.29 -38.57 16.33
C ALA A 124 11.82 -39.35 15.13
N GLU A 125 11.50 -38.89 13.89
CA GLU A 125 12.06 -39.49 12.65
C GLU A 125 13.56 -39.20 12.53
N ALA A 126 13.98 -38.01 12.87
CA ALA A 126 15.40 -37.66 12.88
C ALA A 126 16.17 -38.55 13.89
N ARG A 127 15.63 -38.80 15.06
CA ARG A 127 16.23 -39.69 16.08
C ARG A 127 16.37 -41.15 15.60
N ARG A 128 15.40 -41.65 14.78
CA ARG A 128 15.46 -42.99 14.17
C ARG A 128 16.63 -43.15 13.19
N ARG A 129 17.10 -42.08 12.59
CA ARG A 129 18.27 -42.09 11.68
C ARG A 129 19.62 -42.12 12.41
N GLY A 130 19.65 -41.91 13.73
CA GLY A 130 20.83 -41.96 14.57
C GLY A 130 20.95 -40.80 15.56
N ALA A 131 21.66 -41.01 16.66
CA ALA A 131 21.77 -40.05 17.75
C ALA A 131 22.43 -38.70 17.36
N LYS A 132 23.18 -38.64 16.27
CA LYS A 132 23.80 -37.40 15.72
C LYS A 132 23.04 -36.80 14.55
N SER A 133 21.88 -37.33 14.17
CA SER A 133 21.05 -36.83 13.07
C SER A 133 20.39 -35.52 13.44
N VAL A 134 20.50 -34.53 12.55
CA VAL A 134 19.79 -33.24 12.71
C VAL A 134 18.43 -33.30 12.04
N VAL A 135 17.42 -32.70 12.69
CA VAL A 135 16.10 -32.50 12.08
C VAL A 135 16.24 -31.68 10.81
N ARG A 136 15.65 -32.14 9.73
CA ARG A 136 15.64 -31.41 8.46
C ARG A 136 14.87 -30.13 8.58
N ARG A 137 15.47 -29.03 8.16
CA ARG A 137 14.86 -27.70 8.12
C ARG A 137 15.15 -27.06 6.78
N ASP A 138 14.19 -26.32 6.29
CA ASP A 138 14.39 -25.45 5.14
C ASP A 138 13.50 -24.22 5.23
N VAL A 139 13.81 -23.21 4.41
CA VAL A 139 12.96 -22.02 4.32
C VAL A 139 11.66 -22.38 3.61
N THR A 140 10.56 -22.23 4.35
CA THR A 140 9.20 -22.47 3.84
C THR A 140 8.64 -21.26 3.12
N ARG A 141 9.11 -20.06 3.48
CA ARG A 141 8.77 -18.79 2.81
C ARG A 141 9.73 -17.67 3.20
N VAL A 142 9.79 -16.66 2.34
CA VAL A 142 10.42 -15.36 2.64
C VAL A 142 9.33 -14.31 2.69
N ILE A 143 9.24 -13.59 3.81
CA ILE A 143 8.25 -12.54 4.03
C ILE A 143 8.94 -11.19 3.79
N THR A 144 8.31 -10.38 2.93
CA THR A 144 8.77 -9.05 2.57
C THR A 144 7.61 -8.06 2.68
N PRO A 145 7.83 -6.74 2.66
CA PRO A 145 6.75 -5.76 2.78
C PRO A 145 5.62 -5.95 1.75
N GLY A 146 5.94 -6.38 0.52
CA GLY A 146 4.96 -6.58 -0.56
C GLY A 146 4.31 -7.98 -0.58
N THR A 147 4.79 -8.95 0.21
CA THR A 147 4.33 -10.35 0.16
C THR A 147 3.53 -10.79 1.39
N LEU A 148 2.97 -9.84 2.13
CA LEU A 148 2.14 -10.11 3.31
C LEU A 148 0.79 -10.72 2.92
N THR A 149 0.34 -11.70 3.70
CA THR A 149 -0.96 -12.38 3.51
C THR A 149 -1.71 -12.62 4.81
N GLU A 150 -1.06 -12.47 5.96
CA GLU A 150 -1.64 -12.64 7.28
C GLU A 150 -2.43 -11.39 7.70
N ASP A 151 -3.66 -11.57 8.19
CA ASP A 151 -4.50 -10.45 8.64
C ASP A 151 -3.87 -9.65 9.77
N SER A 152 -3.14 -10.31 10.68
CA SER A 152 -2.42 -9.65 11.78
C SER A 152 -1.30 -8.71 11.31
N LEU A 153 -0.79 -8.91 10.09
CA LEU A 153 0.28 -8.11 9.50
C LEU A 153 -0.24 -7.02 8.55
N LEU A 154 -1.47 -7.14 8.08
CA LEU A 154 -2.10 -6.27 7.10
C LEU A 154 -3.03 -5.24 7.76
N ASP A 155 -3.11 -4.05 7.19
CA ASP A 155 -4.21 -3.13 7.46
C ASP A 155 -5.46 -3.63 6.72
N ALA A 156 -6.57 -3.85 7.46
CA ALA A 156 -7.82 -4.32 6.88
C ALA A 156 -8.38 -3.34 5.83
N ARG A 157 -8.12 -2.03 5.99
CA ARG A 157 -8.68 -0.94 5.18
C ARG A 157 -7.75 -0.45 4.07
N ARG A 158 -6.57 -1.08 3.86
CA ARG A 158 -5.59 -0.69 2.83
C ARG A 158 -5.15 -1.88 2.01
N HIS A 159 -4.87 -1.64 0.73
CA HIS A 159 -4.17 -2.60 -0.11
C HIS A 159 -2.70 -2.72 0.30
N ASN A 160 -2.11 -3.87 0.02
CA ASN A 160 -0.68 -4.10 0.15
C ASN A 160 -0.10 -4.50 -1.21
N HIS A 161 0.31 -3.51 -1.97
CA HIS A 161 0.79 -3.75 -3.32
C HIS A 161 2.27 -4.13 -3.36
N LEU A 162 2.57 -5.22 -4.05
CA LEU A 162 3.88 -5.54 -4.60
C LEU A 162 3.89 -5.08 -6.06
N ALA A 163 4.77 -4.17 -6.42
CA ALA A 163 4.88 -3.64 -7.77
C ALA A 163 6.21 -3.97 -8.45
N ALA A 164 6.26 -3.93 -9.78
CA ALA A 164 7.48 -4.07 -10.56
C ALA A 164 7.52 -3.03 -11.69
N LEU A 165 8.68 -2.44 -11.91
CA LEU A 165 8.97 -1.52 -13.00
C LEU A 165 9.59 -2.26 -14.18
N GLY A 166 8.90 -2.29 -15.32
CA GLY A 166 9.40 -2.83 -16.57
C GLY A 166 9.90 -1.72 -17.50
N LEU A 167 11.05 -1.94 -18.07
CA LEU A 167 11.68 -1.04 -19.04
C LEU A 167 12.16 -1.86 -20.25
N ALA A 168 11.62 -1.59 -21.42
CA ALA A 168 12.00 -2.28 -22.65
C ALA A 168 11.85 -1.36 -23.87
N GLN A 169 12.89 -1.24 -24.67
CA GLN A 169 12.89 -0.49 -25.95
C GLN A 169 12.34 0.94 -25.87
N GLY A 170 12.59 1.65 -24.75
CA GLY A 170 12.07 3.00 -24.51
C GLY A 170 10.67 3.04 -23.89
N GLU A 171 9.97 1.89 -23.82
CA GLU A 171 8.68 1.76 -23.13
C GLU A 171 8.89 1.64 -21.62
N VAL A 172 7.93 2.14 -20.86
CA VAL A 172 7.85 2.07 -19.40
C VAL A 172 6.52 1.45 -19.01
N ALA A 173 6.54 0.46 -18.14
CA ALA A 173 5.32 -0.13 -17.61
C ALA A 173 5.45 -0.41 -16.10
N LEU A 174 4.34 -0.30 -15.40
CA LEU A 174 4.19 -0.65 -14.00
C LEU A 174 3.20 -1.81 -13.89
N ALA A 175 3.62 -2.91 -13.28
CA ALA A 175 2.72 -3.98 -12.90
C ALA A 175 2.64 -4.08 -11.38
N TRP A 176 1.48 -4.44 -10.83
CA TRP A 176 1.34 -4.65 -9.39
C TRP A 176 0.32 -5.72 -9.06
N ILE A 177 0.55 -6.37 -7.94
CA ILE A 177 -0.34 -7.36 -7.36
C ILE A 177 -0.64 -7.02 -5.89
N ASP A 178 -1.81 -7.38 -5.42
CA ASP A 178 -2.09 -7.50 -3.99
C ASP A 178 -2.31 -8.99 -3.67
N MET A 179 -1.33 -9.60 -3.01
CA MET A 179 -1.36 -11.01 -2.68
C MET A 179 -2.50 -11.39 -1.73
N SER A 180 -2.96 -10.43 -0.93
CA SER A 180 -4.02 -10.67 0.06
C SER A 180 -5.42 -10.80 -0.54
N VAL A 181 -5.63 -10.27 -1.74
CA VAL A 181 -6.90 -10.31 -2.48
C VAL A 181 -6.79 -10.93 -3.88
N GLY A 182 -5.57 -11.13 -4.37
CA GLY A 182 -5.30 -11.81 -5.65
C GLY A 182 -5.47 -10.92 -6.89
N THR A 183 -5.52 -9.59 -6.76
CA THR A 183 -5.58 -8.67 -7.91
C THR A 183 -4.24 -8.61 -8.62
N PHE A 184 -4.27 -8.48 -9.97
CA PHE A 184 -3.10 -8.31 -10.81
C PHE A 184 -3.39 -7.30 -11.91
N LEU A 185 -2.74 -6.15 -11.84
CA LEU A 185 -2.95 -5.04 -12.77
C LEU A 185 -1.64 -4.66 -13.46
N VAL A 186 -1.75 -4.20 -14.69
CA VAL A 186 -0.62 -3.80 -15.53
C VAL A 186 -0.96 -2.48 -16.23
N GLN A 187 -0.09 -1.48 -16.13
CA GLN A 187 -0.26 -0.17 -16.75
C GLN A 187 0.96 0.19 -17.57
N ASP A 188 0.75 0.56 -18.83
CA ASP A 188 1.75 1.26 -19.60
C ASP A 188 1.83 2.71 -19.12
N VAL A 189 3.04 3.21 -18.92
CA VAL A 189 3.28 4.59 -18.47
C VAL A 189 3.81 5.38 -19.66
N SER A 190 3.23 6.54 -19.94
CA SER A 190 3.56 7.33 -21.15
C SER A 190 5.03 7.78 -21.21
N GLY A 191 5.71 7.83 -20.07
CA GLY A 191 7.14 8.15 -19.97
C GLY A 191 7.63 8.19 -18.54
N MET A 192 8.95 8.34 -18.35
CA MET A 192 9.55 8.42 -17.01
C MET A 192 9.03 9.58 -16.17
N ALA A 193 8.58 10.66 -16.80
CA ALA A 193 8.01 11.82 -16.10
C ALA A 193 6.66 11.52 -15.43
N ASP A 194 5.88 10.55 -15.96
CA ASP A 194 4.57 10.20 -15.44
C ASP A 194 4.63 9.05 -14.41
N LEU A 195 5.77 8.36 -14.34
CA LEU A 195 5.99 7.25 -13.40
C LEU A 195 5.77 7.64 -11.92
N PRO A 196 6.23 8.81 -11.42
CA PRO A 196 5.97 9.20 -10.04
C PRO A 196 4.48 9.32 -9.69
N ALA A 197 3.64 9.83 -10.60
CA ALA A 197 2.19 9.92 -10.38
C ALA A 197 1.53 8.53 -10.34
N ALA A 198 1.93 7.62 -11.24
CA ALA A 198 1.46 6.24 -11.23
C ALA A 198 1.87 5.50 -9.94
N LEU A 199 3.12 5.64 -9.50
CA LEU A 199 3.60 5.05 -8.25
C LEU A 199 2.90 5.63 -7.02
N ALA A 200 2.64 6.93 -6.98
CA ALA A 200 1.92 7.57 -5.89
C ALA A 200 0.47 7.06 -5.78
N ARG A 201 -0.20 6.79 -6.92
CA ARG A 201 -1.52 6.19 -6.97
C ARG A 201 -1.54 4.74 -6.47
N VAL A 202 -0.55 3.94 -6.87
CA VAL A 202 -0.44 2.52 -6.48
C VAL A 202 0.07 2.38 -5.04
N ALA A 203 0.90 3.31 -4.58
CA ALA A 203 1.50 3.32 -3.23
C ALA A 203 2.10 1.95 -2.83
N PRO A 204 3.06 1.40 -3.60
CA PRO A 204 3.56 0.05 -3.36
C PRO A 204 4.30 -0.06 -2.03
N GLY A 205 4.00 -1.13 -1.28
CA GLY A 205 4.77 -1.50 -0.09
C GLY A 205 6.15 -2.05 -0.44
N GLU A 206 6.30 -2.59 -1.66
CA GLU A 206 7.57 -3.06 -2.21
C GLU A 206 7.58 -2.89 -3.73
N LEU A 207 8.68 -2.37 -4.28
CA LEU A 207 8.86 -2.09 -5.70
C LEU A 207 10.08 -2.84 -6.26
N LEU A 208 9.83 -3.80 -7.13
CA LEU A 208 10.87 -4.57 -7.83
C LEU A 208 11.42 -3.75 -8.99
N VAL A 209 12.73 -3.62 -9.04
CA VAL A 209 13.42 -2.88 -10.10
C VAL A 209 14.66 -3.64 -10.53
N SER A 210 14.98 -3.63 -11.82
CA SER A 210 16.22 -4.22 -12.34
C SER A 210 17.44 -3.48 -11.78
N ASP A 211 18.47 -4.24 -11.37
CA ASP A 211 19.77 -3.74 -10.89
C ASP A 211 20.40 -2.75 -11.87
N ARG A 212 20.30 -3.00 -13.17
CA ARG A 212 20.80 -2.10 -14.22
C ARG A 212 19.95 -0.82 -14.33
N ALA A 213 18.64 -0.92 -14.14
CA ALA A 213 17.75 0.22 -14.25
C ALA A 213 17.99 1.26 -13.14
N ILE A 214 18.28 0.82 -11.92
CA ILE A 214 18.58 1.72 -10.78
C ILE A 214 19.82 2.58 -11.05
N GLY A 215 20.77 2.08 -11.85
CA GLY A 215 21.99 2.83 -12.23
C GLY A 215 21.72 3.96 -13.23
N ARG A 216 20.54 4.07 -13.83
CA ARG A 216 20.18 5.15 -14.73
C ARG A 216 19.73 6.36 -13.95
N GLU A 217 20.22 7.54 -14.34
CA GLU A 217 19.94 8.81 -13.65
C GLU A 217 18.45 9.18 -13.69
N ASP A 218 17.80 8.99 -14.86
CA ASP A 218 16.36 9.26 -15.04
C ASP A 218 15.47 8.36 -14.17
N VAL A 219 15.82 7.08 -14.03
CA VAL A 219 15.12 6.12 -13.17
C VAL A 219 15.37 6.45 -11.70
N ALA A 220 16.61 6.71 -11.30
CA ALA A 220 16.96 7.06 -9.93
C ALA A 220 16.26 8.35 -9.47
N ALA A 221 16.12 9.33 -10.37
CA ALA A 221 15.38 10.57 -10.11
C ALA A 221 13.88 10.29 -9.93
N ALA A 222 13.26 9.52 -10.84
CA ALA A 222 11.82 9.18 -10.75
C ALA A 222 11.47 8.34 -9.51
N LEU A 223 12.40 7.51 -9.02
CA LEU A 223 12.21 6.64 -7.85
C LEU A 223 12.68 7.26 -6.53
N GLY A 224 13.05 8.53 -6.54
CA GLY A 224 13.65 9.21 -5.37
C GLY A 224 12.85 9.13 -4.07
N GLU A 225 11.52 9.14 -4.16
CA GLU A 225 10.61 9.06 -3.00
C GLU A 225 10.37 7.61 -2.52
N TRP A 226 10.61 6.61 -3.38
CA TRP A 226 10.36 5.20 -3.08
C TRP A 226 11.60 4.40 -2.68
N LYS A 227 12.72 5.05 -2.36
CA LYS A 227 13.99 4.38 -2.01
C LYS A 227 13.85 3.30 -0.93
N ALA A 228 13.00 3.53 0.06
CA ALA A 228 12.74 2.59 1.14
C ALA A 228 11.98 1.33 0.69
N ALA A 229 11.18 1.43 -0.38
CA ALA A 229 10.40 0.33 -0.93
C ALA A 229 11.14 -0.45 -2.03
N LEU A 230 12.32 0.01 -2.49
CA LEU A 230 13.03 -0.60 -3.61
C LEU A 230 13.59 -1.98 -3.27
N THR A 231 13.35 -2.91 -4.18
CA THR A 231 13.92 -4.25 -4.18
C THR A 231 14.66 -4.48 -5.49
N PRO A 232 15.99 -4.29 -5.51
CA PRO A 232 16.80 -4.59 -6.69
C PRO A 232 16.79 -6.08 -6.99
N LEU A 233 16.57 -6.45 -8.25
CA LEU A 233 16.66 -7.81 -8.75
C LEU A 233 17.58 -7.88 -9.97
N PRO A 234 18.24 -9.03 -10.22
CA PRO A 234 19.04 -9.22 -11.41
C PRO A 234 18.26 -8.96 -12.70
N SER A 235 18.85 -8.22 -13.64
CA SER A 235 18.24 -7.84 -14.92
C SER A 235 17.63 -8.98 -15.74
N PRO A 236 18.18 -10.22 -15.77
CA PRO A 236 17.56 -11.32 -16.50
C PRO A 236 16.17 -11.72 -16.00
N ARG A 237 15.76 -11.33 -14.79
CA ARG A 237 14.40 -11.58 -14.27
C ARG A 237 13.35 -10.70 -14.93
N PHE A 238 13.78 -9.59 -15.57
CA PHE A 238 12.94 -8.65 -16.31
C PHE A 238 12.97 -8.91 -17.82
N ASP A 239 13.31 -10.12 -18.24
CA ASP A 239 13.22 -10.51 -19.64
C ASP A 239 11.74 -10.70 -20.05
N SER A 240 11.32 -9.97 -21.09
CA SER A 240 9.91 -9.93 -21.52
C SER A 240 9.41 -11.24 -22.10
N GLU A 241 10.28 -11.98 -22.78
CA GLU A 241 9.92 -13.28 -23.38
C GLU A 241 9.78 -14.38 -22.30
N ASN A 242 10.69 -14.40 -21.34
CA ASN A 242 10.55 -15.27 -20.17
C ASN A 242 9.33 -14.88 -19.33
N GLY A 243 9.04 -13.57 -19.21
CA GLY A 243 7.85 -13.06 -18.56
C GLY A 243 6.57 -13.56 -19.23
N ARG A 244 6.48 -13.46 -20.56
CA ARG A 244 5.35 -13.96 -21.34
C ARG A 244 5.12 -15.46 -21.11
N ARG A 245 6.17 -16.28 -21.27
CA ARG A 245 6.08 -17.74 -21.08
C ARG A 245 5.64 -18.11 -19.65
N ARG A 246 6.11 -17.40 -18.65
CA ARG A 246 5.75 -17.61 -17.24
C ARG A 246 4.27 -17.31 -17.00
N LEU A 247 3.75 -16.22 -17.56
CA LEU A 247 2.34 -15.87 -17.48
C LEU A 247 1.45 -16.88 -18.22
N GLU A 248 1.83 -17.27 -19.44
CA GLU A 248 1.13 -18.31 -20.20
C GLU A 248 1.06 -19.65 -19.44
N ALA A 249 2.17 -20.05 -18.82
CA ALA A 249 2.22 -21.24 -17.98
C ALA A 249 1.36 -21.14 -16.72
N LEU A 250 1.38 -19.98 -16.02
CA LEU A 250 0.59 -19.73 -14.83
C LEU A 250 -0.91 -19.87 -15.09
N TYR A 251 -1.39 -19.26 -16.18
CA TYR A 251 -2.81 -19.26 -16.54
C TYR A 251 -3.20 -20.41 -17.47
N ARG A 252 -2.25 -21.26 -17.87
CA ARG A 252 -2.45 -22.42 -18.76
C ARG A 252 -3.10 -22.03 -20.09
N VAL A 253 -2.64 -20.93 -20.68
CA VAL A 253 -3.11 -20.41 -21.96
C VAL A 253 -2.01 -20.47 -23.02
N GLY A 254 -2.36 -20.56 -24.29
CA GLY A 254 -1.40 -20.54 -25.40
C GLY A 254 -0.96 -19.12 -25.76
N THR A 255 -1.78 -18.10 -25.49
CA THR A 255 -1.48 -16.68 -25.66
C THR A 255 -2.14 -15.86 -24.55
N LEU A 256 -1.64 -14.65 -24.31
CA LEU A 256 -2.22 -13.71 -23.31
C LEU A 256 -3.27 -12.78 -23.90
N ASP A 257 -3.59 -12.89 -25.20
CA ASP A 257 -4.46 -11.96 -25.93
C ASP A 257 -5.88 -11.86 -25.34
N ALA A 258 -6.36 -12.96 -24.75
CA ALA A 258 -7.65 -12.98 -24.05
C ALA A 258 -7.69 -12.08 -22.79
N PHE A 259 -6.53 -11.74 -22.23
CA PHE A 259 -6.43 -10.89 -21.03
C PHE A 259 -6.14 -9.44 -21.38
N GLY A 260 -5.66 -9.15 -22.59
CA GLY A 260 -5.35 -7.81 -23.09
C GLY A 260 -4.09 -7.78 -23.95
N GLN A 261 -3.80 -6.61 -24.50
CA GLN A 261 -2.56 -6.35 -25.22
C GLN A 261 -1.50 -5.87 -24.24
N PHE A 262 -0.36 -6.56 -24.20
CA PHE A 262 0.74 -6.23 -23.29
C PHE A 262 2.03 -5.98 -24.08
N GLY A 263 2.59 -4.77 -23.96
CA GLY A 263 3.90 -4.40 -24.49
C GLY A 263 5.05 -5.15 -23.80
N ARG A 264 6.26 -5.03 -24.35
CA ARG A 264 7.43 -5.73 -23.79
C ARG A 264 7.76 -5.29 -22.38
N ALA A 265 7.62 -4.00 -22.08
CA ALA A 265 7.83 -3.47 -20.74
C ALA A 265 6.80 -4.04 -19.75
N ALA A 266 5.52 -4.14 -20.17
CA ALA A 266 4.45 -4.72 -19.39
C ALA A 266 4.71 -6.20 -19.06
N LEU A 267 5.11 -7.00 -20.06
CA LEU A 267 5.46 -8.42 -19.87
C LEU A 267 6.68 -8.61 -18.97
N ALA A 268 7.68 -7.75 -19.09
CA ALA A 268 8.86 -7.77 -18.21
C ALA A 268 8.50 -7.50 -16.75
N ALA A 269 7.67 -6.47 -16.49
CA ALA A 269 7.20 -6.16 -15.15
C ALA A 269 6.33 -7.28 -14.55
N ALA A 270 5.32 -7.71 -15.27
CA ALA A 270 4.40 -8.76 -14.83
C ALA A 270 5.12 -10.10 -14.61
N GLY A 271 6.04 -10.48 -15.51
CA GLY A 271 6.85 -11.67 -15.37
C GLY A 271 7.79 -11.63 -14.16
N ALA A 272 8.38 -10.48 -13.86
CA ALA A 272 9.24 -10.30 -12.69
C ALA A 272 8.45 -10.43 -11.39
N LEU A 273 7.20 -9.94 -11.33
CA LEU A 273 6.32 -10.13 -10.17
C LEU A 273 6.06 -11.60 -9.90
N VAL A 274 5.63 -12.36 -10.91
CA VAL A 274 5.33 -13.79 -10.74
C VAL A 274 6.59 -14.55 -10.31
N ASP A 275 7.73 -14.29 -10.94
CA ASP A 275 9.03 -14.88 -10.58
C ASP A 275 9.41 -14.60 -9.12
N TYR A 276 9.21 -13.38 -8.67
CA TYR A 276 9.53 -12.98 -7.30
C TYR A 276 8.60 -13.64 -6.27
N VAL A 277 7.30 -13.74 -6.59
CA VAL A 277 6.35 -14.46 -5.74
C VAL A 277 6.67 -15.95 -5.68
N GLU A 278 6.99 -16.60 -6.80
CA GLU A 278 7.43 -17.99 -6.80
C GLU A 278 8.66 -18.22 -5.91
N LEU A 279 9.63 -17.33 -6.00
CA LEU A 279 10.86 -17.38 -5.21
C LEU A 279 10.59 -17.23 -3.71
N THR A 280 9.78 -16.23 -3.33
CA THR A 280 9.50 -15.89 -1.93
C THR A 280 8.53 -16.87 -1.27
N GLN A 281 7.57 -17.40 -2.03
CA GLN A 281 6.58 -18.36 -1.55
C GLN A 281 7.00 -19.83 -1.78
N LYS A 282 8.25 -20.06 -2.25
CA LYS A 282 8.79 -21.43 -2.48
C LYS A 282 7.89 -22.30 -3.37
N GLY A 283 7.46 -21.73 -4.49
CA GLY A 283 6.61 -22.42 -5.49
C GLY A 283 5.12 -22.47 -5.13
N ARG A 284 4.70 -21.95 -3.99
CA ARG A 284 3.27 -21.84 -3.63
C ARG A 284 2.74 -20.48 -4.07
N LEU A 285 2.29 -20.38 -5.32
CA LEU A 285 1.69 -19.16 -5.83
C LEU A 285 0.30 -18.92 -5.22
N PRO A 286 -0.02 -17.68 -4.79
CA PRO A 286 -1.40 -17.31 -4.51
C PRO A 286 -2.23 -17.42 -5.80
N ARG A 287 -3.54 -17.54 -5.65
CA ARG A 287 -4.41 -17.41 -6.80
C ARG A 287 -4.41 -15.94 -7.23
N LEU A 288 -3.73 -15.63 -8.33
CA LEU A 288 -3.76 -14.31 -8.94
C LEU A 288 -4.83 -14.31 -10.06
N SER A 289 -5.63 -13.26 -10.10
CA SER A 289 -6.48 -12.97 -11.26
C SER A 289 -5.62 -12.82 -12.52
N PRO A 290 -6.14 -13.09 -13.71
CA PRO A 290 -5.41 -12.78 -14.94
C PRO A 290 -4.96 -11.31 -14.95
N PRO A 291 -3.78 -11.01 -15.51
CA PRO A 291 -3.31 -9.64 -15.60
C PRO A 291 -4.30 -8.80 -16.41
N SER A 292 -4.76 -7.70 -15.80
CA SER A 292 -5.72 -6.83 -16.45
C SER A 292 -5.05 -5.50 -16.80
N PRO A 293 -5.18 -5.04 -18.07
CA PRO A 293 -4.62 -3.77 -18.47
C PRO A 293 -5.37 -2.62 -17.80
N CYS A 294 -4.59 -1.67 -17.27
CA CYS A 294 -5.07 -0.44 -16.68
C CYS A 294 -4.74 0.70 -17.66
N ALA A 295 -5.75 1.41 -18.16
CA ALA A 295 -5.50 2.47 -19.13
C ALA A 295 -4.60 3.56 -18.55
N SER A 296 -3.56 3.95 -19.29
CA SER A 296 -2.61 4.98 -18.85
C SER A 296 -3.28 6.34 -18.65
N ASP A 297 -4.29 6.64 -19.46
CA ASP A 297 -5.08 7.88 -19.44
C ASP A 297 -6.43 7.73 -18.72
N GLY A 298 -6.67 6.61 -18.06
CA GLY A 298 -7.93 6.31 -17.35
C GLY A 298 -8.14 7.12 -16.07
N PHE A 299 -7.07 7.69 -15.50
CA PHE A 299 -7.09 8.36 -14.20
C PHE A 299 -6.58 9.80 -14.28
N MET A 300 -7.12 10.65 -13.39
CA MET A 300 -6.57 11.98 -13.13
C MET A 300 -5.15 11.82 -12.59
N GLU A 301 -4.19 12.45 -13.26
CA GLU A 301 -2.82 12.49 -12.78
C GLU A 301 -2.69 13.45 -11.59
N ILE A 302 -2.25 12.92 -10.46
CA ILE A 302 -1.96 13.67 -9.24
C ILE A 302 -0.56 13.26 -8.80
N ASP A 303 0.38 14.18 -8.88
CA ASP A 303 1.77 13.90 -8.50
C ASP A 303 1.94 13.71 -6.98
N PRO A 304 3.07 13.14 -6.52
CA PRO A 304 3.28 12.88 -5.09
C PRO A 304 3.23 14.13 -4.21
N ALA A 305 3.75 15.25 -4.70
CA ALA A 305 3.76 16.52 -3.97
C ALA A 305 2.33 17.06 -3.80
N THR A 306 1.55 17.04 -4.88
CA THR A 306 0.12 17.42 -4.87
C THR A 306 -0.69 16.56 -3.92
N ARG A 307 -0.52 15.22 -3.91
CA ARG A 307 -1.21 14.32 -2.97
C ARG A 307 -0.92 14.67 -1.52
N ARG A 308 0.35 14.92 -1.22
CA ARG A 308 0.82 15.31 0.11
C ARG A 308 0.29 16.69 0.51
N ASN A 309 0.39 17.69 -0.37
CA ASN A 309 -0.07 19.04 -0.12
C ASN A 309 -1.59 19.14 0.11
N LEU A 310 -2.37 18.29 -0.57
CA LEU A 310 -3.83 18.19 -0.41
C LEU A 310 -4.25 17.22 0.69
N GLU A 311 -3.31 16.50 1.32
CA GLU A 311 -3.59 15.51 2.36
C GLU A 311 -4.65 14.50 1.93
N VAL A 312 -4.51 13.94 0.73
CA VAL A 312 -5.54 13.08 0.11
C VAL A 312 -5.72 11.79 0.90
N GLU A 313 -4.64 11.06 1.20
CA GLU A 313 -4.68 9.76 1.87
C GLU A 313 -4.13 9.79 3.30
N ALA A 314 -3.25 10.75 3.56
CA ALA A 314 -2.62 10.96 4.85
C ALA A 314 -2.32 12.45 5.06
N THR A 315 -2.26 12.89 6.30
CA THR A 315 -1.83 14.23 6.69
C THR A 315 -0.31 14.40 6.47
N LEU A 316 0.20 15.62 6.60
CA LEU A 316 1.64 15.91 6.45
C LEU A 316 2.52 15.12 7.44
N ASP A 317 2.02 14.79 8.61
CA ASP A 317 2.68 13.93 9.63
C ASP A 317 2.54 12.43 9.30
N GLY A 318 1.89 12.05 8.21
CA GLY A 318 1.71 10.67 7.78
C GLY A 318 0.54 9.93 8.44
N ALA A 319 -0.28 10.60 9.26
CA ALA A 319 -1.46 10.00 9.87
C ALA A 319 -2.62 9.92 8.85
N ARG A 320 -3.41 8.84 8.89
CA ARG A 320 -4.65 8.75 8.09
C ARG A 320 -5.71 9.72 8.61
N LYS A 321 -5.84 9.81 9.95
CA LYS A 321 -6.83 10.67 10.59
C LYS A 321 -6.60 12.13 10.24
N GLY A 322 -7.63 12.80 9.72
CA GLY A 322 -7.55 14.18 9.26
C GLY A 322 -7.28 14.34 7.77
N SER A 323 -7.06 13.27 7.01
CA SER A 323 -6.96 13.31 5.55
C SER A 323 -8.33 13.37 4.85
N LEU A 324 -8.36 13.64 3.54
CA LEU A 324 -9.57 13.53 2.73
C LEU A 324 -10.18 12.13 2.84
N LEU A 325 -9.35 11.09 2.69
CA LEU A 325 -9.80 9.71 2.76
C LEU A 325 -10.44 9.37 4.11
N ASP A 326 -9.91 9.88 5.22
CA ASP A 326 -10.51 9.72 6.55
C ASP A 326 -11.89 10.39 6.65
N ALA A 327 -12.03 11.59 6.11
CA ALA A 327 -13.28 12.36 6.14
C ALA A 327 -14.42 11.69 5.33
N VAL A 328 -14.10 10.96 4.25
CA VAL A 328 -15.09 10.32 3.36
C VAL A 328 -15.26 8.82 3.60
N ASP A 329 -14.39 8.18 4.38
CA ASP A 329 -14.45 6.74 4.58
C ASP A 329 -15.51 6.33 5.62
N TRP A 330 -16.75 6.24 5.15
CA TRP A 330 -17.91 5.74 5.91
C TRP A 330 -18.24 4.29 5.56
N THR A 331 -17.32 3.57 4.91
CA THR A 331 -17.48 2.14 4.59
C THR A 331 -17.51 1.28 5.85
N LEU A 332 -18.21 0.17 5.76
CA LEU A 332 -18.42 -0.77 6.88
C LEU A 332 -17.53 -2.01 6.79
N THR A 333 -17.00 -2.30 5.59
CA THR A 333 -16.16 -3.48 5.33
C THR A 333 -14.72 -3.08 5.00
N GLY A 334 -13.77 -3.98 5.28
CA GLY A 334 -12.38 -3.79 4.86
C GLY A 334 -12.23 -3.72 3.34
N ALA A 335 -12.98 -4.55 2.60
CA ALA A 335 -12.98 -4.56 1.13
C ALA A 335 -13.54 -3.24 0.55
N GLY A 336 -14.63 -2.71 1.12
CA GLY A 336 -15.17 -1.40 0.72
C GLY A 336 -14.19 -0.26 0.98
N ALA A 337 -13.51 -0.27 2.14
CA ALA A 337 -12.51 0.75 2.47
C ALA A 337 -11.29 0.72 1.52
N ARG A 338 -10.83 -0.47 1.12
CA ARG A 338 -9.77 -0.64 0.12
C ARG A 338 -10.20 -0.07 -1.24
N LEU A 339 -11.41 -0.40 -1.68
CA LEU A 339 -11.96 0.10 -2.95
C LEU A 339 -12.12 1.62 -2.93
N LEU A 340 -12.68 2.21 -1.87
CA LEU A 340 -12.83 3.66 -1.73
C LEU A 340 -11.46 4.35 -1.73
N GLY A 341 -10.47 3.79 -1.03
CA GLY A 341 -9.10 4.29 -1.06
C GLY A 341 -8.52 4.30 -2.48
N ALA A 342 -8.72 3.24 -3.26
CA ALA A 342 -8.31 3.17 -4.66
C ALA A 342 -9.06 4.18 -5.55
N ASP A 343 -10.36 4.37 -5.33
CA ASP A 343 -11.18 5.32 -6.09
C ASP A 343 -10.79 6.78 -5.84
N VAL A 344 -10.45 7.13 -4.59
CA VAL A 344 -9.95 8.47 -4.20
C VAL A 344 -8.51 8.68 -4.67
N ALA A 345 -7.67 7.65 -4.61
CA ALA A 345 -6.29 7.70 -5.11
C ALA A 345 -6.23 7.81 -6.64
N GLY A 346 -7.21 7.28 -7.35
CA GLY A 346 -7.29 7.28 -8.81
C GLY A 346 -8.63 7.80 -9.33
N PRO A 347 -8.95 9.11 -9.24
CA PRO A 347 -10.15 9.68 -9.83
C PRO A 347 -10.19 9.44 -11.34
N LEU A 348 -11.36 9.13 -11.89
CA LEU A 348 -11.53 8.73 -13.29
C LEU A 348 -11.47 9.93 -14.24
N ARG A 349 -11.05 9.69 -15.49
CA ARG A 349 -11.05 10.69 -16.58
C ARG A 349 -12.14 10.44 -17.64
N ALA A 350 -12.86 9.34 -17.54
CA ALA A 350 -13.93 9.03 -18.48
C ALA A 350 -15.31 9.33 -17.85
N ARG A 351 -16.12 10.12 -18.53
CA ARG A 351 -17.43 10.57 -18.07
C ARG A 351 -18.37 9.37 -17.77
N GLY A 352 -18.44 8.38 -18.69
CA GLY A 352 -19.39 7.26 -18.53
C GLY A 352 -19.24 6.52 -17.20
N PRO A 353 -18.05 6.03 -16.84
CA PRO A 353 -17.81 5.40 -15.54
C PRO A 353 -18.03 6.32 -14.34
N ILE A 354 -17.77 7.63 -14.45
CA ILE A 354 -18.05 8.60 -13.38
C ILE A 354 -19.56 8.71 -13.18
N ASP A 355 -20.31 8.95 -14.26
CA ASP A 355 -21.79 9.05 -14.22
C ASP A 355 -22.41 7.76 -13.67
N ALA A 356 -21.93 6.58 -14.07
CA ALA A 356 -22.40 5.30 -13.57
C ALA A 356 -22.23 5.15 -12.04
N ARG A 357 -21.10 5.60 -11.48
CA ARG A 357 -20.88 5.63 -10.02
C ARG A 357 -21.83 6.63 -9.35
N LEU A 358 -21.95 7.83 -9.91
CA LEU A 358 -22.85 8.87 -9.39
C LEU A 358 -24.32 8.42 -9.42
N ASP A 359 -24.75 7.70 -10.46
CA ASP A 359 -26.11 7.15 -10.56
C ASP A 359 -26.38 6.11 -9.46
N MET A 360 -25.40 5.26 -9.18
CA MET A 360 -25.49 4.27 -8.12
C MET A 360 -25.59 4.92 -6.73
N VAL A 361 -24.80 5.97 -6.48
CA VAL A 361 -24.88 6.77 -5.24
C VAL A 361 -26.24 7.47 -5.15
N ALA A 362 -26.71 8.11 -6.24
CA ALA A 362 -28.01 8.79 -6.29
C ALA A 362 -29.15 7.84 -5.96
N PHE A 363 -29.17 6.64 -6.55
CA PHE A 363 -30.16 5.62 -6.24
C PHE A 363 -30.22 5.32 -4.74
N LEU A 364 -29.07 5.15 -4.08
CA LEU A 364 -29.00 4.86 -2.64
C LEU A 364 -29.28 6.09 -1.76
N VAL A 365 -29.09 7.32 -2.25
CA VAL A 365 -29.52 8.56 -1.58
C VAL A 365 -31.04 8.58 -1.50
N ASP A 366 -31.72 8.32 -2.62
CA ASP A 366 -33.19 8.35 -2.72
C ASP A 366 -33.85 7.16 -2.00
N ALA A 367 -33.21 5.99 -2.01
CA ALA A 367 -33.74 4.76 -1.40
C ALA A 367 -33.23 4.59 0.05
N ALA A 368 -33.68 5.46 0.97
CA ALA A 368 -33.20 5.49 2.35
C ALA A 368 -33.37 4.16 3.11
N GLN A 369 -34.47 3.45 2.89
CA GLN A 369 -34.71 2.15 3.51
C GLN A 369 -33.73 1.10 2.98
N ALA A 370 -33.58 0.97 1.65
CA ALA A 370 -32.65 0.06 1.00
C ALA A 370 -31.20 0.31 1.48
N ARG A 371 -30.80 1.59 1.56
CA ARG A 371 -29.50 1.98 2.11
C ARG A 371 -29.32 1.51 3.55
N GLY A 372 -30.33 1.70 4.41
CA GLY A 372 -30.29 1.27 5.81
C GLY A 372 -30.17 -0.24 5.97
N GLU A 373 -30.97 -1.02 5.25
CA GLU A 373 -30.94 -2.48 5.24
C GLU A 373 -29.61 -3.02 4.72
N LEU A 374 -29.13 -2.50 3.58
CA LEU A 374 -27.83 -2.84 3.01
C LEU A 374 -26.68 -2.60 4.02
N ARG A 375 -26.64 -1.42 4.65
CA ARG A 375 -25.60 -1.08 5.64
C ARG A 375 -25.68 -1.98 6.88
N ALA A 376 -26.88 -2.40 7.30
CA ALA A 376 -27.04 -3.32 8.42
C ALA A 376 -26.45 -4.71 8.15
N GLU A 377 -26.60 -5.23 6.92
CA GLU A 377 -25.98 -6.49 6.49
C GLU A 377 -24.47 -6.36 6.34
N LEU A 378 -23.97 -5.29 5.70
CA LEU A 378 -22.55 -5.01 5.49
C LEU A 378 -21.78 -4.85 6.81
N LYS A 379 -22.41 -4.33 7.87
CA LYS A 379 -21.76 -4.18 9.19
C LYS A 379 -21.29 -5.51 9.80
N ARG A 380 -21.90 -6.63 9.41
CA ARG A 380 -21.56 -7.97 9.90
C ARG A 380 -20.72 -8.76 8.90
N MET A 381 -20.41 -8.17 7.74
CA MET A 381 -19.76 -8.83 6.63
C MET A 381 -18.26 -9.10 6.95
N PRO A 382 -17.82 -10.35 6.96
CA PRO A 382 -16.40 -10.68 7.05
C PRO A 382 -15.68 -10.37 5.72
N ASP A 383 -14.35 -10.30 5.77
CA ASP A 383 -13.52 -10.14 4.57
C ASP A 383 -13.37 -11.48 3.83
N ILE A 384 -14.35 -11.79 2.97
CA ILE A 384 -14.41 -13.06 2.23
C ILE A 384 -13.31 -13.17 1.18
N GLU A 385 -12.83 -12.06 0.64
CA GLU A 385 -11.79 -12.04 -0.39
C GLU A 385 -10.43 -12.45 0.22
N ARG A 386 -10.05 -11.87 1.34
CA ARG A 386 -8.83 -12.24 2.07
C ARG A 386 -8.91 -13.66 2.65
N ALA A 387 -10.08 -14.07 3.15
CA ALA A 387 -10.30 -15.45 3.63
C ALA A 387 -10.09 -16.47 2.50
N LEU A 388 -10.65 -16.21 1.30
CA LEU A 388 -10.47 -17.05 0.13
C LEU A 388 -8.99 -17.18 -0.27
N GLN A 389 -8.24 -16.08 -0.26
CA GLN A 389 -6.81 -16.10 -0.61
C GLN A 389 -5.98 -16.89 0.42
N ARG A 390 -6.23 -16.74 1.73
CA ARG A 390 -5.56 -17.56 2.75
C ARG A 390 -5.84 -19.05 2.59
N LEU A 391 -7.08 -19.42 2.29
CA LEU A 391 -7.44 -20.81 1.97
C LEU A 391 -6.70 -21.31 0.72
N GLY A 392 -6.64 -20.50 -0.34
CA GLY A 392 -5.92 -20.83 -1.57
C GLY A 392 -4.42 -21.07 -1.36
N LEU A 393 -3.78 -20.28 -0.49
CA LEU A 393 -2.37 -20.42 -0.11
C LEU A 393 -2.10 -21.59 0.86
N GLY A 394 -3.13 -22.29 1.35
CA GLY A 394 -3.00 -23.31 2.39
C GLY A 394 -2.59 -22.73 3.76
N ARG A 395 -2.91 -21.46 4.02
CA ARG A 395 -2.67 -20.74 5.28
C ARG A 395 -3.96 -20.42 6.04
N GLY A 396 -5.10 -20.60 5.36
CA GLY A 396 -6.42 -20.43 5.98
C GLY A 396 -6.75 -21.54 6.94
N GLY A 397 -7.62 -21.23 7.89
CA GLY A 397 -8.15 -22.15 8.89
C GLY A 397 -9.67 -22.31 8.82
N PRO A 398 -10.26 -23.05 9.77
CA PRO A 398 -11.71 -23.24 9.84
C PRO A 398 -12.50 -21.93 9.94
N ARG A 399 -11.94 -20.89 10.53
CA ARG A 399 -12.56 -19.56 10.62
C ARG A 399 -12.66 -18.86 9.26
N ASP A 400 -11.75 -19.15 8.33
CA ASP A 400 -11.83 -18.60 6.96
C ASP A 400 -12.95 -19.27 6.18
N LEU A 401 -13.17 -20.57 6.35
CA LEU A 401 -14.34 -21.26 5.78
C LEU A 401 -15.66 -20.71 6.36
N ALA A 402 -15.69 -20.40 7.65
CA ALA A 402 -16.85 -19.76 8.28
C ALA A 402 -17.05 -18.33 7.75
N ALA A 403 -15.98 -17.57 7.53
CA ALA A 403 -16.07 -16.24 6.92
C ALA A 403 -16.70 -16.31 5.52
N LEU A 404 -16.33 -17.30 4.68
CA LEU A 404 -16.99 -17.52 3.39
C LEU A 404 -18.48 -17.88 3.59
N ARG A 405 -18.82 -18.82 4.48
CA ARG A 405 -20.19 -19.20 4.78
C ARG A 405 -21.04 -17.99 5.18
N ASP A 406 -20.57 -17.24 6.17
CA ASP A 406 -21.31 -16.16 6.79
C ASP A 406 -21.47 -14.98 5.81
N GLY A 407 -20.40 -14.61 5.10
CA GLY A 407 -20.45 -13.56 4.10
C GLY A 407 -21.37 -13.90 2.91
N LEU A 408 -21.21 -15.10 2.34
CA LEU A 408 -22.02 -15.53 1.20
C LEU A 408 -23.49 -15.79 1.58
N SER A 409 -23.78 -16.13 2.83
CA SER A 409 -25.16 -16.30 3.32
C SER A 409 -25.96 -14.99 3.37
N ALA A 410 -25.28 -13.83 3.41
CA ALA A 410 -25.90 -12.52 3.39
C ALA A 410 -26.30 -12.06 1.97
N VAL A 411 -25.70 -12.66 0.92
CA VAL A 411 -25.90 -12.25 -0.48
C VAL A 411 -27.39 -12.17 -0.91
N PRO A 412 -28.26 -13.15 -0.61
CA PRO A 412 -29.68 -13.05 -0.97
C PRO A 412 -30.36 -11.82 -0.35
N ARG A 413 -30.14 -11.55 0.94
CA ARG A 413 -30.73 -10.39 1.64
C ARG A 413 -30.22 -9.06 1.07
N ILE A 414 -28.94 -8.98 0.74
CA ILE A 414 -28.33 -7.79 0.12
C ILE A 414 -28.92 -7.57 -1.27
N ARG A 415 -29.14 -8.63 -2.06
CA ARG A 415 -29.77 -8.57 -3.37
C ARG A 415 -31.20 -8.06 -3.28
N ASP A 416 -31.96 -8.56 -2.31
CA ASP A 416 -33.34 -8.13 -2.08
C ASP A 416 -33.40 -6.66 -1.60
N ALA A 417 -32.54 -6.28 -0.66
CA ALA A 417 -32.45 -4.90 -0.17
C ALA A 417 -32.09 -3.89 -1.27
N THR A 418 -31.29 -4.31 -2.26
CA THR A 418 -30.88 -3.44 -3.39
C THR A 418 -31.78 -3.54 -4.61
N ALA A 419 -32.89 -4.28 -4.53
CA ALA A 419 -33.88 -4.36 -5.61
C ALA A 419 -34.56 -3.01 -5.83
N PRO A 420 -34.79 -2.60 -7.10
CA PRO A 420 -35.50 -1.36 -7.37
C PRO A 420 -36.96 -1.48 -6.89
N ALA A 421 -37.44 -0.46 -6.17
CA ALA A 421 -38.84 -0.40 -5.74
C ALA A 421 -39.73 0.16 -6.86
N GLY A 422 -40.75 -0.55 -7.25
CA GLY A 422 -41.74 -0.11 -8.24
C GLY A 422 -41.27 -0.19 -9.69
N LEU A 423 -41.68 0.78 -10.52
CA LEU A 423 -41.38 0.83 -11.97
C LEU A 423 -40.08 1.58 -12.33
N ALA A 424 -39.33 2.08 -11.35
CA ALA A 424 -38.11 2.79 -11.60
C ALA A 424 -37.04 1.79 -12.04
N ALA A 425 -36.38 2.06 -13.17
CA ALA A 425 -35.22 1.26 -13.62
C ALA A 425 -34.01 1.51 -12.71
N ALA A 426 -33.37 0.45 -12.26
CA ALA A 426 -32.12 0.58 -11.52
C ALA A 426 -30.99 1.08 -12.45
N PRO A 427 -30.02 1.85 -11.92
CA PRO A 427 -28.82 2.21 -12.67
C PRO A 427 -28.08 0.97 -13.20
N ALA A 428 -27.54 1.07 -14.42
CA ALA A 428 -26.88 -0.07 -15.08
C ALA A 428 -25.77 -0.69 -14.23
N LEU A 429 -24.90 0.13 -13.59
CA LEU A 429 -23.84 -0.35 -12.72
C LEU A 429 -24.38 -1.08 -11.48
N LEU A 430 -25.54 -0.67 -10.95
CA LEU A 430 -26.19 -1.37 -9.83
C LEU A 430 -26.68 -2.74 -10.27
N GLU A 431 -27.32 -2.85 -11.45
CA GLU A 431 -27.78 -4.15 -11.98
C GLU A 431 -26.61 -5.09 -12.28
N GLU A 432 -25.55 -4.59 -12.89
CA GLU A 432 -24.30 -5.35 -13.10
C GLU A 432 -23.71 -5.84 -11.77
N THR A 433 -23.65 -4.96 -10.77
CA THR A 433 -23.14 -5.29 -9.42
C THR A 433 -24.03 -6.33 -8.74
N ARG A 434 -25.37 -6.22 -8.86
CA ARG A 434 -26.31 -7.20 -8.33
C ARG A 434 -26.20 -8.57 -9.04
N ALA A 435 -26.01 -8.57 -10.34
CA ALA A 435 -25.77 -9.81 -11.11
C ALA A 435 -24.45 -10.49 -10.67
N ALA A 436 -23.39 -9.72 -10.44
CA ALA A 436 -22.09 -10.22 -9.98
C ALA A 436 -22.11 -10.78 -8.54
N LEU A 437 -23.14 -10.50 -7.74
CA LEU A 437 -23.32 -11.15 -6.44
C LEU A 437 -23.51 -12.68 -6.57
N GLY A 438 -24.01 -13.18 -7.69
CA GLY A 438 -24.15 -14.61 -7.96
C GLY A 438 -25.09 -15.36 -7.00
N THR A 439 -25.06 -16.68 -7.02
CA THR A 439 -25.81 -17.58 -6.12
C THR A 439 -24.86 -18.57 -5.48
N HIS A 440 -24.87 -18.66 -4.16
CA HIS A 440 -23.88 -19.45 -3.41
C HIS A 440 -24.53 -20.48 -2.45
N GLY A 441 -25.82 -20.86 -2.72
CA GLY A 441 -26.59 -21.72 -1.82
C GLY A 441 -25.94 -23.08 -1.56
N GLU A 442 -25.31 -23.67 -2.57
CA GLU A 442 -24.66 -24.99 -2.44
C GLU A 442 -23.50 -24.96 -1.45
N ILE A 443 -22.53 -24.03 -1.65
CA ILE A 443 -21.36 -23.93 -0.78
C ILE A 443 -21.74 -23.44 0.63
N VAL A 444 -22.69 -22.51 0.75
CA VAL A 444 -23.20 -22.04 2.05
C VAL A 444 -23.88 -23.19 2.80
N GLY A 445 -24.70 -24.00 2.10
CA GLY A 445 -25.34 -25.16 2.68
C GLY A 445 -24.33 -26.26 3.10
N LEU A 446 -23.30 -26.51 2.29
CA LEU A 446 -22.24 -27.45 2.59
C LEU A 446 -21.46 -26.99 3.86
N LEU A 447 -20.96 -25.75 3.85
CA LEU A 447 -20.21 -25.21 4.99
C LEU A 447 -21.07 -25.09 6.25
N GLY A 448 -22.37 -24.80 6.09
CA GLY A 448 -23.32 -24.76 7.21
C GLY A 448 -23.53 -26.10 7.90
N ARG A 449 -23.51 -27.20 7.13
CA ARG A 449 -23.60 -28.55 7.68
C ARG A 449 -22.27 -29.06 8.22
N ALA A 450 -21.15 -28.67 7.59
CA ALA A 450 -19.83 -29.19 7.90
C ALA A 450 -19.16 -28.53 9.12
N LEU A 451 -19.39 -27.24 9.34
CA LEU A 451 -18.67 -26.47 10.36
C LEU A 451 -19.40 -26.44 11.71
N ALA A 452 -18.68 -26.73 12.76
CA ALA A 452 -19.15 -26.60 14.14
C ALA A 452 -19.41 -25.11 14.51
N PRO A 453 -20.29 -24.85 15.53
CA PRO A 453 -20.56 -23.48 15.98
C PRO A 453 -19.33 -22.76 16.57
N SER A 454 -18.44 -23.50 17.24
CA SER A 454 -17.18 -22.98 17.78
C SER A 454 -16.00 -23.52 16.98
N LEU A 455 -15.19 -22.63 16.44
CA LEU A 455 -14.10 -22.99 15.53
C LEU A 455 -12.74 -22.66 16.14
N PRO A 456 -11.77 -23.61 16.08
CA PRO A 456 -10.40 -23.38 16.48
C PRO A 456 -9.72 -22.37 15.53
N LEU A 457 -8.52 -21.94 15.89
CA LEU A 457 -7.71 -21.08 15.06
C LEU A 457 -7.08 -21.89 13.89
N ALA A 458 -6.48 -23.02 14.22
CA ALA A 458 -5.85 -23.90 13.23
C ALA A 458 -6.67 -25.19 13.04
N ALA A 459 -6.69 -25.71 11.81
CA ALA A 459 -7.35 -26.99 11.52
C ALA A 459 -6.70 -28.16 12.29
N SER A 460 -5.39 -28.09 12.54
CA SER A 460 -4.62 -29.06 13.35
C SER A 460 -5.09 -29.19 14.80
N ASP A 461 -5.83 -28.20 15.31
CA ASP A 461 -6.37 -28.24 16.66
C ASP A 461 -7.58 -29.20 16.75
N GLY A 462 -8.19 -29.55 15.62
CA GLY A 462 -9.38 -30.38 15.51
C GLY A 462 -10.66 -29.76 16.09
N GLY A 463 -11.77 -30.47 16.03
CA GLY A 463 -13.05 -30.04 16.63
C GLY A 463 -13.84 -29.03 15.83
N PHE A 464 -13.48 -28.77 14.58
CA PHE A 464 -14.18 -27.80 13.70
C PHE A 464 -15.28 -28.44 12.84
N VAL A 465 -15.29 -29.75 12.65
CA VAL A 465 -16.36 -30.45 11.92
C VAL A 465 -17.57 -30.64 12.85
N ALA A 466 -18.76 -30.29 12.33
CA ALA A 466 -19.99 -30.38 13.08
C ALA A 466 -20.35 -31.86 13.43
N PRO A 467 -20.92 -32.15 14.60
CA PRO A 467 -21.50 -33.44 14.88
C PRO A 467 -22.60 -33.81 13.86
N GLY A 468 -22.65 -35.06 13.41
CA GLY A 468 -23.61 -35.54 12.43
C GLY A 468 -23.23 -35.27 10.96
N PHE A 469 -22.10 -34.61 10.71
CA PHE A 469 -21.59 -34.39 9.35
C PHE A 469 -20.98 -35.66 8.75
N ASP A 470 -20.19 -36.39 9.56
CA ASP A 470 -19.56 -37.66 9.18
C ASP A 470 -19.73 -38.68 10.32
N PRO A 471 -20.52 -39.76 10.12
CA PRO A 471 -20.73 -40.80 11.14
C PRO A 471 -19.42 -41.46 11.59
N ALA A 472 -18.44 -41.65 10.68
CA ALA A 472 -17.18 -42.29 11.04
C ALA A 472 -16.34 -41.41 12.00
N LEU A 473 -16.39 -40.07 11.78
CA LEU A 473 -15.76 -39.12 12.68
C LEU A 473 -16.43 -39.09 14.03
N ASP A 474 -17.77 -39.15 14.06
CA ASP A 474 -18.52 -39.16 15.31
C ASP A 474 -18.25 -40.43 16.13
N GLU A 475 -18.14 -41.62 15.51
CA GLU A 475 -17.70 -42.84 16.15
C GLU A 475 -16.30 -42.74 16.77
N LEU A 476 -15.34 -42.15 16.04
CA LEU A 476 -13.98 -41.94 16.53
C LEU A 476 -13.93 -40.97 17.73
N ARG A 477 -14.75 -39.92 17.70
CA ARG A 477 -14.88 -38.97 18.80
C ARG A 477 -15.55 -39.62 20.03
N ALA A 478 -16.60 -40.42 19.82
CA ALA A 478 -17.22 -41.19 20.89
C ALA A 478 -16.22 -42.14 21.56
N LEU A 479 -15.43 -42.89 20.76
CA LEU A 479 -14.37 -43.76 21.30
C LEU A 479 -13.32 -42.97 22.09
N ARG A 480 -12.94 -41.78 21.69
CA ARG A 480 -12.01 -40.90 22.43
C ARG A 480 -12.63 -40.41 23.73
N ASP A 481 -13.88 -40.00 23.73
CA ASP A 481 -14.57 -39.37 24.87
C ASP A 481 -15.09 -40.42 25.86
N ASP A 482 -15.64 -41.53 25.37
CA ASP A 482 -15.99 -42.72 26.20
C ASP A 482 -14.74 -43.33 26.81
N GLY A 483 -13.57 -43.21 26.17
CA GLY A 483 -12.30 -43.61 26.75
C GLY A 483 -12.01 -42.97 28.11
N ARG A 484 -12.43 -41.74 28.35
CA ARG A 484 -12.33 -41.07 29.67
C ARG A 484 -13.25 -41.69 30.70
N GLN A 485 -14.45 -42.10 30.30
CA GLN A 485 -15.36 -42.80 31.17
C GLN A 485 -14.84 -44.21 31.54
N HIS A 486 -14.28 -44.92 30.55
CA HIS A 486 -13.61 -46.20 30.75
C HIS A 486 -12.40 -46.10 31.70
N VAL A 487 -11.56 -45.01 31.54
CA VAL A 487 -10.45 -44.73 32.48
C VAL A 487 -10.98 -44.49 33.90
N ALA A 488 -12.07 -43.76 34.07
CA ALA A 488 -12.68 -43.52 35.38
C ALA A 488 -13.28 -44.80 35.98
N ALA A 489 -13.95 -45.62 35.17
CA ALA A 489 -14.46 -46.92 35.58
C ALA A 489 -13.32 -47.88 35.95
N LEU A 490 -12.23 -47.87 35.18
CA LEU A 490 -11.04 -48.66 35.46
C LEU A 490 -10.35 -48.21 36.75
N GLN A 491 -10.31 -46.94 37.04
CA GLN A 491 -9.81 -46.41 38.33
C GLN A 491 -10.65 -46.92 39.50
N ALA A 492 -11.98 -46.83 39.37
CA ALA A 492 -12.87 -47.31 40.42
C ALA A 492 -12.70 -48.84 40.68
N ARG A 493 -12.56 -49.63 39.61
CA ARG A 493 -12.33 -51.08 39.70
C ARG A 493 -10.96 -51.36 40.32
N TYR A 494 -9.90 -50.70 39.95
CA TYR A 494 -8.60 -50.87 40.58
C TYR A 494 -8.58 -50.43 42.05
N ALA A 495 -9.26 -49.35 42.40
CA ALA A 495 -9.38 -48.90 43.77
C ALA A 495 -10.13 -49.99 44.66
N ALA A 496 -11.19 -50.58 44.09
CA ALA A 496 -11.94 -51.65 44.75
C ALA A 496 -11.13 -52.97 44.90
N SER A 497 -10.48 -53.44 43.81
CA SER A 497 -9.71 -54.66 43.79
C SER A 497 -8.47 -54.64 44.70
N THR A 498 -7.80 -53.51 44.74
CA THR A 498 -6.57 -53.27 45.52
C THR A 498 -6.88 -52.81 46.93
N GLY A 499 -8.12 -52.37 47.23
CA GLY A 499 -8.51 -51.76 48.51
C GLY A 499 -7.79 -50.47 48.83
N ILE A 500 -7.28 -49.78 47.83
CA ILE A 500 -6.56 -48.49 47.94
C ILE A 500 -7.46 -47.36 47.40
N ALA A 501 -8.26 -46.77 48.29
CA ALA A 501 -9.21 -45.72 47.93
C ALA A 501 -8.52 -44.41 47.34
N SER A 502 -7.24 -44.24 47.68
CA SER A 502 -6.45 -43.11 47.20
C SER A 502 -5.76 -43.31 45.80
N LEU A 503 -5.94 -44.46 45.17
CA LEU A 503 -5.44 -44.81 43.86
C LEU A 503 -6.01 -43.86 42.82
N LYS A 504 -5.15 -43.25 41.98
CA LYS A 504 -5.54 -42.36 40.92
C LYS A 504 -4.92 -42.79 39.59
N LEU A 505 -5.74 -42.78 38.53
CA LEU A 505 -5.25 -42.82 37.17
C LEU A 505 -4.96 -41.39 36.70
N ARG A 506 -3.74 -41.16 36.20
CA ARG A 506 -3.30 -39.88 35.70
C ARG A 506 -2.65 -40.06 34.34
N HIS A 507 -2.55 -38.99 33.60
CA HIS A 507 -1.88 -38.95 32.32
C HIS A 507 -0.77 -37.88 32.29
N ASN A 508 0.36 -38.18 31.65
CA ASN A 508 1.35 -37.20 31.25
C ASN A 508 2.02 -37.61 29.90
N ASN A 509 2.64 -36.66 29.24
CA ASN A 509 3.22 -36.87 27.91
C ASN A 509 4.42 -37.82 27.84
N VAL A 510 4.98 -38.26 29.01
CA VAL A 510 6.16 -39.13 29.07
C VAL A 510 5.77 -40.58 29.31
N LEU A 511 4.80 -40.81 30.22
CA LEU A 511 4.40 -42.15 30.67
C LEU A 511 3.02 -42.60 30.10
N GLY A 512 2.31 -41.66 29.43
CA GLY A 512 0.93 -41.91 29.08
C GLY A 512 0.00 -41.96 30.30
N TYR A 513 -1.00 -42.84 30.25
CA TYR A 513 -1.82 -43.15 31.42
C TYR A 513 -1.07 -44.04 32.42
N TYR A 514 -1.09 -43.65 33.68
CA TYR A 514 -0.45 -44.40 34.76
C TYR A 514 -1.28 -44.37 36.04
N ILE A 515 -1.09 -45.42 36.85
CA ILE A 515 -1.69 -45.57 38.17
C ILE A 515 -0.74 -44.93 39.17
N GLU A 516 -1.19 -43.98 39.97
CA GLU A 516 -0.41 -43.34 41.03
C GLU A 516 -0.97 -43.67 42.39
N VAL A 517 -0.09 -44.19 43.27
CA VAL A 517 -0.42 -44.52 44.67
C VAL A 517 0.61 -43.89 45.59
N GLY A 518 0.23 -43.59 46.82
CA GLY A 518 1.15 -43.16 47.86
C GLY A 518 2.26 -44.20 48.11
N ALA A 519 3.47 -43.78 48.52
CA ALA A 519 4.61 -44.67 48.73
C ALA A 519 4.32 -45.82 49.66
N GLN A 520 3.46 -45.60 50.63
CA GLN A 520 3.01 -46.64 51.64
C GLN A 520 2.25 -47.80 51.01
N HIS A 521 1.70 -47.67 49.84
CA HIS A 521 0.97 -48.68 49.10
C HIS A 521 1.78 -49.32 47.96
N GLY A 522 2.98 -48.83 47.70
CA GLY A 522 3.82 -49.22 46.57
C GLY A 522 4.17 -50.73 46.61
N ASP A 523 4.57 -51.23 47.71
CA ASP A 523 4.96 -52.66 47.87
C ASP A 523 3.79 -53.63 47.70
N ARG A 524 2.57 -53.20 48.08
CA ARG A 524 1.37 -53.97 47.85
C ARG A 524 1.04 -54.18 46.39
N LEU A 525 1.23 -53.16 45.58
CA LEU A 525 1.01 -53.22 44.10
C LEU A 525 2.18 -53.93 43.41
N ARG A 526 3.42 -53.85 43.93
CA ARG A 526 4.55 -54.61 43.38
C ARG A 526 4.40 -56.14 43.57
N ALA A 527 3.68 -56.59 44.59
CA ALA A 527 3.42 -57.98 44.83
C ALA A 527 2.36 -58.58 43.90
N ASP A 528 1.56 -57.75 43.22
CA ASP A 528 0.56 -58.20 42.28
C ASP A 528 1.11 -58.12 40.84
N PRO A 529 1.22 -59.26 40.13
CA PRO A 529 1.79 -59.34 38.80
C PRO A 529 0.99 -58.55 37.73
N ALA A 530 -0.25 -58.19 38.03
CA ALA A 530 -1.06 -57.39 37.15
C ALA A 530 -0.56 -55.91 37.05
N PHE A 531 0.19 -55.44 38.07
CA PHE A 531 0.70 -54.03 38.09
C PHE A 531 2.17 -53.95 37.74
N ILE A 532 2.47 -53.36 36.63
CA ILE A 532 3.82 -53.18 36.10
C ILE A 532 4.40 -51.87 36.67
N HIS A 533 5.47 -51.98 37.46
CA HIS A 533 6.17 -50.80 38.00
C HIS A 533 6.76 -49.93 36.90
N ARG A 534 6.52 -48.62 36.93
CA ARG A 534 7.06 -47.64 35.96
C ARG A 534 8.06 -46.69 36.58
N GLN A 535 7.72 -46.08 37.72
CA GLN A 535 8.54 -45.04 38.34
C GLN A 535 8.29 -44.95 39.85
N THR A 536 9.35 -44.70 40.63
CA THR A 536 9.26 -44.37 42.07
C THR A 536 9.66 -42.89 42.23
N MET A 537 8.85 -42.10 42.93
CA MET A 537 9.06 -40.67 43.22
C MET A 537 9.04 -40.47 44.76
N ALA A 538 9.51 -39.30 45.21
CA ALA A 538 9.38 -38.90 46.60
C ALA A 538 7.88 -38.77 46.98
N GLY A 539 7.33 -39.78 47.73
CA GLY A 539 5.95 -39.77 48.18
C GLY A 539 4.94 -40.51 47.30
N ALA A 540 5.29 -41.01 46.11
CA ALA A 540 4.39 -41.71 45.20
C ALA A 540 5.12 -42.79 44.37
N VAL A 541 4.36 -43.86 44.01
CA VAL A 541 4.84 -44.91 43.10
C VAL A 541 3.85 -45.01 41.94
N ARG A 542 4.41 -45.15 40.72
CA ARG A 542 3.65 -45.20 39.47
C ARG A 542 3.72 -46.58 38.85
N PHE A 543 2.55 -47.07 38.43
CA PHE A 543 2.37 -48.38 37.80
C PHE A 543 1.61 -48.24 36.48
N SER A 544 1.64 -49.27 35.67
CA SER A 544 0.76 -49.49 34.53
C SER A 544 0.21 -50.93 34.61
N THR A 545 -0.81 -51.22 33.82
CA THR A 545 -1.30 -52.56 33.57
C THR A 545 -1.43 -52.79 32.07
N THR A 546 -1.46 -54.04 31.62
CA THR A 546 -1.69 -54.38 30.22
C THR A 546 -3.00 -53.78 29.70
N GLU A 547 -4.09 -53.93 30.53
CA GLU A 547 -5.40 -53.40 30.21
C GLU A 547 -5.43 -51.84 30.09
N LEU A 548 -4.72 -51.13 30.98
CA LEU A 548 -4.60 -49.69 30.92
C LEU A 548 -3.82 -49.25 29.66
N SER A 549 -2.76 -49.99 29.33
CA SER A 549 -1.97 -49.70 28.12
C SER A 549 -2.75 -49.95 26.82
N GLU A 550 -3.55 -51.04 26.76
CA GLU A 550 -4.44 -51.32 25.64
C GLU A 550 -5.55 -50.25 25.49
N LEU A 551 -6.15 -49.82 26.59
CA LEU A 551 -7.15 -48.77 26.61
C LEU A 551 -6.55 -47.44 26.11
N GLU A 552 -5.37 -47.10 26.62
CA GLU A 552 -4.61 -45.93 26.17
C GLU A 552 -4.34 -45.98 24.67
N GLN A 553 -3.84 -47.06 24.14
CA GLN A 553 -3.53 -47.25 22.74
C GLN A 553 -4.78 -47.07 21.85
N ARG A 554 -5.95 -47.56 22.33
CA ARG A 554 -7.23 -47.36 21.64
C ARG A 554 -7.67 -45.88 21.63
N ILE A 555 -7.54 -45.19 22.79
CA ILE A 555 -7.91 -43.77 22.92
C ILE A 555 -7.03 -42.90 22.05
N VAL A 556 -5.71 -43.05 22.10
CA VAL A 556 -4.73 -42.28 21.32
C VAL A 556 -4.94 -42.54 19.84
N SER A 557 -5.04 -43.79 19.43
CA SER A 557 -5.29 -44.13 18.01
C SER A 557 -6.61 -43.56 17.48
N ALA A 558 -7.68 -43.54 18.28
CA ALA A 558 -8.96 -42.94 17.92
C ALA A 558 -8.84 -41.43 17.79
N GLY A 559 -8.08 -40.76 18.68
CA GLY A 559 -7.81 -39.31 18.60
C GLY A 559 -7.02 -38.92 17.35
N ASP A 560 -5.94 -39.64 17.05
CA ASP A 560 -5.11 -39.38 15.84
C ASP A 560 -5.90 -39.63 14.56
N ARG A 561 -6.71 -40.69 14.51
CA ARG A 561 -7.55 -41.00 13.34
C ARG A 561 -8.67 -39.96 13.16
N ALA A 562 -9.28 -39.51 14.27
CA ALA A 562 -10.27 -38.44 14.22
C ALA A 562 -9.69 -37.14 13.66
N LEU A 563 -8.50 -36.73 14.13
CA LEU A 563 -7.82 -35.54 13.61
C LEU A 563 -7.44 -35.70 12.14
N ALA A 564 -6.92 -36.86 11.73
CA ALA A 564 -6.59 -37.15 10.35
C ALA A 564 -7.83 -37.06 9.42
N LEU A 565 -8.99 -37.58 9.87
CA LEU A 565 -10.24 -37.48 9.12
C LEU A 565 -10.77 -36.02 9.07
N GLU A 566 -10.68 -35.28 10.18
CA GLU A 566 -11.00 -33.86 10.18
C GLU A 566 -10.13 -33.07 9.19
N MET A 567 -8.82 -33.35 9.12
CA MET A 567 -7.93 -32.72 8.15
C MET A 567 -8.30 -33.08 6.70
N GLN A 568 -8.75 -34.29 6.42
CA GLN A 568 -9.29 -34.67 5.11
C GLN A 568 -10.54 -33.85 4.76
N HIS A 569 -11.46 -33.69 5.69
CA HIS A 569 -12.64 -32.82 5.51
C HIS A 569 -12.24 -31.38 5.28
N PHE A 570 -11.25 -30.85 6.03
CA PHE A 570 -10.76 -29.50 5.80
C PHE A 570 -10.25 -29.29 4.36
N GLU A 571 -9.42 -30.23 3.88
CA GLU A 571 -8.89 -30.19 2.51
C GLU A 571 -10.00 -30.29 1.44
N ALA A 572 -11.01 -31.13 1.67
CA ALA A 572 -12.17 -31.25 0.78
C ALA A 572 -12.97 -29.92 0.72
N LEU A 573 -13.28 -29.32 1.89
CA LEU A 573 -13.99 -28.04 1.97
C LEU A 573 -13.19 -26.89 1.35
N ARG A 574 -11.86 -26.90 1.54
CA ARG A 574 -10.95 -25.93 0.94
C ARG A 574 -10.95 -26.08 -0.60
N ALA A 575 -10.92 -27.29 -1.11
CA ALA A 575 -10.98 -27.57 -2.55
C ALA A 575 -12.30 -27.09 -3.17
N GLU A 576 -13.44 -27.28 -2.48
CA GLU A 576 -14.75 -26.79 -2.90
C GLU A 576 -14.80 -25.24 -2.96
N ALA A 577 -14.23 -24.59 -1.97
CA ALA A 577 -14.10 -23.12 -1.99
C ALA A 577 -13.20 -22.65 -3.15
N ALA A 578 -12.10 -23.35 -3.38
CA ALA A 578 -11.17 -23.05 -4.47
C ALA A 578 -11.78 -23.27 -5.86
N ALA A 579 -12.62 -24.29 -6.04
CA ALA A 579 -13.31 -24.54 -7.30
C ALA A 579 -14.28 -23.41 -7.69
N ARG A 580 -14.88 -22.71 -6.69
CA ARG A 580 -15.81 -21.59 -6.87
C ARG A 580 -15.16 -20.23 -6.65
N ALA A 581 -13.85 -20.16 -6.62
CA ALA A 581 -13.13 -18.96 -6.18
C ALA A 581 -13.39 -17.75 -7.10
N GLU A 582 -13.69 -17.94 -8.39
CA GLU A 582 -13.97 -16.85 -9.32
C GLU A 582 -15.32 -16.19 -9.02
N GLU A 583 -16.34 -17.00 -8.78
CA GLU A 583 -17.68 -16.55 -8.37
C GLU A 583 -17.64 -15.85 -7.01
N ILE A 584 -16.92 -16.41 -6.05
CA ILE A 584 -16.74 -15.83 -4.71
C ILE A 584 -16.00 -14.49 -4.79
N SER A 585 -14.95 -14.40 -5.61
CA SER A 585 -14.22 -13.15 -5.82
C SER A 585 -15.07 -12.09 -6.52
N ALA A 586 -15.92 -12.48 -7.47
CA ALA A 586 -16.87 -11.58 -8.13
C ALA A 586 -17.87 -11.02 -7.11
N ALA A 587 -18.43 -11.89 -6.26
CA ALA A 587 -19.33 -11.48 -5.18
C ALA A 587 -18.65 -10.53 -4.18
N ALA A 588 -17.39 -10.81 -3.79
CA ALA A 588 -16.61 -9.95 -2.90
C ALA A 588 -16.42 -8.54 -3.47
N ARG A 589 -16.05 -8.43 -4.76
CA ARG A 589 -15.92 -7.14 -5.44
C ARG A 589 -17.26 -6.40 -5.55
N ALA A 590 -18.36 -7.13 -5.82
CA ALA A 590 -19.70 -6.56 -5.85
C ALA A 590 -20.11 -6.00 -4.48
N LEU A 591 -19.86 -6.74 -3.40
CA LEU A 591 -20.11 -6.29 -2.03
C LEU A 591 -19.29 -5.06 -1.67
N ALA A 592 -18.01 -5.00 -2.05
CA ALA A 592 -17.18 -3.82 -1.83
C ALA A 592 -17.72 -2.59 -2.57
N ARG A 593 -18.18 -2.75 -3.81
CA ARG A 593 -18.81 -1.66 -4.60
C ARG A 593 -20.11 -1.16 -3.99
N LEU A 594 -20.96 -2.07 -3.50
CA LEU A 594 -22.18 -1.72 -2.77
C LEU A 594 -21.87 -0.97 -1.48
N ASP A 595 -20.83 -1.38 -0.74
CA ASP A 595 -20.41 -0.70 0.49
C ASP A 595 -19.91 0.72 0.22
N VAL A 596 -19.09 0.92 -0.82
CA VAL A 596 -18.62 2.25 -1.23
C VAL A 596 -19.82 3.14 -1.61
N ALA A 597 -20.72 2.66 -2.47
CA ALA A 597 -21.88 3.45 -2.90
C ALA A 597 -22.81 3.79 -1.72
N ALA A 598 -23.04 2.84 -0.81
CA ALA A 598 -23.85 3.06 0.40
C ALA A 598 -23.17 4.02 1.39
N ALA A 599 -21.84 3.96 1.51
CA ALA A 599 -21.07 4.86 2.36
C ALA A 599 -21.12 6.30 1.84
N LEU A 600 -20.91 6.50 0.53
CA LEU A 600 -20.97 7.81 -0.11
C LEU A 600 -22.40 8.38 -0.10
N ALA A 601 -23.43 7.54 -0.26
CA ALA A 601 -24.82 7.96 -0.15
C ALA A 601 -25.20 8.39 1.29
N GLU A 602 -24.73 7.65 2.29
CA GLU A 602 -24.93 8.00 3.71
C GLU A 602 -24.22 9.31 4.07
N LEU A 603 -22.98 9.48 3.62
CA LEU A 603 -22.21 10.72 3.78
C LEU A 603 -22.94 11.90 3.11
N ALA A 604 -23.40 11.71 1.87
CA ALA A 604 -24.10 12.75 1.13
C ALA A 604 -25.38 13.24 1.86
N VAL A 605 -26.18 12.32 2.39
CA VAL A 605 -27.37 12.66 3.16
C VAL A 605 -27.04 13.34 4.49
N ALA A 606 -26.06 12.78 5.22
CA ALA A 606 -25.69 13.29 6.54
C ALA A 606 -25.00 14.67 6.51
N ARG A 607 -24.34 15.01 5.41
CA ARG A 607 -23.53 16.25 5.24
C ARG A 607 -24.13 17.21 4.20
N ASP A 608 -25.31 16.93 3.67
CA ASP A 608 -25.95 17.71 2.59
C ASP A 608 -25.00 17.94 1.41
N TRP A 609 -24.38 16.87 0.91
CA TRP A 609 -23.56 16.89 -0.28
C TRP A 609 -24.45 16.67 -1.51
N ARG A 610 -24.11 17.31 -2.62
CA ARG A 610 -24.91 17.29 -3.84
C ARG A 610 -24.21 16.56 -4.98
N ARG A 611 -25.00 15.99 -5.87
CA ARG A 611 -24.51 15.35 -7.08
C ARG A 611 -23.85 16.38 -7.99
N PRO A 612 -22.56 16.23 -8.37
CA PRO A 612 -21.92 17.08 -9.36
C PRO A 612 -22.37 16.71 -10.76
N VAL A 613 -22.33 17.66 -11.69
CA VAL A 613 -22.37 17.44 -13.13
C VAL A 613 -20.94 17.40 -13.63
N VAL A 614 -20.50 16.26 -14.20
CA VAL A 614 -19.17 16.10 -14.79
C VAL A 614 -19.34 16.00 -16.30
N ASP A 615 -18.67 16.89 -17.05
CA ASP A 615 -18.81 16.96 -18.50
C ASP A 615 -17.47 17.20 -19.23
N GLY A 616 -17.51 17.31 -20.56
CA GLY A 616 -16.32 17.57 -21.39
C GLY A 616 -15.98 19.05 -21.58
N SER A 617 -16.69 19.97 -20.86
CA SER A 617 -16.46 21.42 -21.00
C SER A 617 -15.16 21.90 -20.31
N GLY A 618 -14.81 23.17 -20.49
CA GLY A 618 -13.77 23.84 -19.74
C GLY A 618 -14.21 24.43 -18.39
N ALA A 619 -15.49 24.25 -18.01
CA ALA A 619 -16.06 24.85 -16.82
C ALA A 619 -15.55 24.23 -15.53
N PHE A 620 -15.41 25.02 -14.48
CA PHE A 620 -15.25 24.61 -13.10
C PHE A 620 -16.11 25.56 -12.24
N GLU A 621 -17.35 25.18 -12.03
CA GLU A 621 -18.36 25.96 -11.34
C GLU A 621 -18.77 25.25 -10.07
N VAL A 622 -18.51 25.86 -8.93
CA VAL A 622 -18.88 25.39 -7.60
C VAL A 622 -19.63 26.51 -6.91
N GLU A 623 -20.87 26.25 -6.52
CA GLU A 623 -21.71 27.16 -5.74
C GLU A 623 -21.81 26.63 -4.31
N GLY A 624 -21.54 27.47 -3.33
CA GLY A 624 -21.61 27.12 -1.92
C GLY A 624 -20.66 25.97 -1.54
N GLY A 625 -19.44 25.97 -2.11
CA GLY A 625 -18.41 24.96 -1.86
C GLY A 625 -17.92 24.99 -0.41
N ARG A 626 -17.65 23.80 0.16
CA ARG A 626 -17.17 23.61 1.53
C ARG A 626 -15.97 22.67 1.52
N HIS A 627 -15.05 22.86 2.45
CA HIS A 627 -13.87 22.00 2.56
C HIS A 627 -14.22 20.72 3.34
N PRO A 628 -14.16 19.51 2.74
CA PRO A 628 -14.70 18.28 3.34
C PRO A 628 -14.11 17.94 4.70
N VAL A 629 -12.82 18.17 4.90
CA VAL A 629 -12.11 17.85 6.14
C VAL A 629 -12.34 18.95 7.21
N VAL A 630 -12.19 20.22 6.83
CA VAL A 630 -12.36 21.33 7.76
C VAL A 630 -13.82 21.45 8.21
N GLU A 631 -14.78 21.26 7.29
CA GLU A 631 -16.21 21.20 7.63
C GLU A 631 -16.48 20.10 8.66
N ALA A 632 -15.94 18.89 8.45
CA ALA A 632 -16.13 17.79 9.40
C ALA A 632 -15.56 18.11 10.80
N ALA A 633 -14.40 18.75 10.86
CA ALA A 633 -13.78 19.16 12.11
C ALA A 633 -14.59 20.27 12.84
N ARG A 634 -15.07 21.29 12.09
CA ARG A 634 -15.89 22.37 12.66
C ARG A 634 -17.24 21.86 13.16
N LEU A 635 -17.91 21.01 12.41
CA LEU A 635 -19.18 20.38 12.84
C LEU A 635 -18.99 19.56 14.12
N ALA A 636 -17.87 18.84 14.26
CA ALA A 636 -17.55 18.13 15.50
C ALA A 636 -17.31 19.07 16.69
N ALA A 637 -16.86 20.31 16.43
CA ALA A 637 -16.74 21.37 17.43
C ALA A 637 -18.04 22.18 17.67
N GLY A 638 -19.12 21.86 16.94
CA GLY A 638 -20.39 22.60 17.03
C GLY A 638 -20.39 23.93 16.26
N GLU A 639 -19.47 24.12 15.33
CA GLU A 639 -19.31 25.33 14.54
C GLU A 639 -19.75 25.11 13.08
N SER A 640 -20.20 26.18 12.41
CA SER A 640 -20.53 26.14 10.98
C SER A 640 -19.31 26.46 10.10
N PHE A 641 -19.30 25.90 8.88
CA PHE A 641 -18.33 26.28 7.83
C PHE A 641 -18.95 27.35 6.94
N VAL A 642 -18.17 28.36 6.54
CA VAL A 642 -18.60 29.41 5.60
C VAL A 642 -18.40 28.91 4.18
N PRO A 643 -19.49 28.69 3.39
CA PRO A 643 -19.38 28.21 2.01
C PRO A 643 -18.89 29.31 1.08
N ASN A 644 -18.21 28.92 0.00
CA ASN A 644 -17.68 29.85 -1.00
C ASN A 644 -17.90 29.36 -2.43
N ASP A 645 -18.16 30.29 -3.34
CA ASP A 645 -18.30 30.02 -4.75
C ASP A 645 -16.95 30.04 -5.48
N CYS A 646 -16.82 29.23 -6.53
CA CYS A 646 -15.70 29.28 -7.46
C CYS A 646 -16.20 29.07 -8.89
N ARG A 647 -15.80 29.98 -9.80
CA ARG A 647 -16.18 29.89 -11.22
C ARG A 647 -14.96 30.13 -12.10
N LEU A 648 -14.40 29.03 -12.65
CA LEU A 648 -13.35 29.09 -13.65
C LEU A 648 -13.89 28.54 -14.96
N ASP A 649 -13.55 29.19 -16.08
CA ASP A 649 -13.94 28.73 -17.40
C ASP A 649 -12.73 28.86 -18.36
N ALA A 650 -12.29 27.75 -18.91
CA ALA A 650 -11.21 27.70 -19.88
C ALA A 650 -11.65 28.17 -21.29
N GLY A 651 -12.96 28.42 -21.51
CA GLY A 651 -13.51 28.96 -22.75
C GLY A 651 -13.51 30.49 -22.80
N GLU A 652 -14.68 31.11 -22.58
CA GLU A 652 -14.89 32.55 -22.70
C GLU A 652 -14.79 33.33 -21.38
N GLY A 653 -14.75 32.63 -20.23
CA GLY A 653 -14.72 33.21 -18.89
C GLY A 653 -13.34 33.38 -18.30
N ALA A 654 -13.30 33.71 -16.99
CA ALA A 654 -12.06 33.80 -16.23
C ALA A 654 -11.54 32.37 -15.92
N ARG A 655 -10.41 32.00 -16.53
CA ARG A 655 -9.75 30.70 -16.28
C ARG A 655 -8.77 30.73 -15.13
N LEU A 656 -8.32 31.90 -14.71
CA LEU A 656 -7.38 32.09 -13.62
C LEU A 656 -7.95 33.09 -12.62
N TRP A 657 -7.99 32.71 -11.35
CA TRP A 657 -8.29 33.60 -10.25
C TRP A 657 -7.03 33.94 -9.47
N LEU A 658 -6.80 35.24 -9.28
CA LEU A 658 -5.80 35.78 -8.39
C LEU A 658 -6.47 36.12 -7.05
N LEU A 659 -6.15 35.38 -6.00
CA LEU A 659 -6.75 35.54 -4.67
C LEU A 659 -5.81 36.29 -3.74
N THR A 660 -6.24 37.47 -3.28
CA THR A 660 -5.49 38.31 -2.33
C THR A 660 -6.12 38.26 -0.94
N GLY A 661 -5.44 38.86 0.06
CA GLY A 661 -5.93 38.95 1.45
C GLY A 661 -5.02 38.25 2.44
N PRO A 662 -5.31 38.38 3.76
CA PRO A 662 -4.46 37.83 4.82
C PRO A 662 -4.51 36.30 4.87
N ASN A 663 -3.40 35.67 5.33
CA ASN A 663 -3.27 34.21 5.35
C ASN A 663 -4.31 33.52 6.28
N MET A 664 -4.61 34.15 7.42
CA MET A 664 -5.58 33.63 8.38
C MET A 664 -7.05 33.74 7.90
N ALA A 665 -7.31 34.45 6.82
CA ALA A 665 -8.67 34.60 6.28
C ALA A 665 -9.20 33.34 5.55
N GLY A 666 -8.35 32.32 5.31
CA GLY A 666 -8.79 31.02 4.75
C GLY A 666 -8.46 30.83 3.27
N LYS A 667 -7.51 31.57 2.68
CA LYS A 667 -7.07 31.41 1.28
C LYS A 667 -6.71 29.97 0.95
N SER A 668 -5.76 29.40 1.69
CA SER A 668 -5.27 28.03 1.47
C SER A 668 -6.38 26.99 1.64
N THR A 669 -7.34 27.21 2.57
CA THR A 669 -8.51 26.36 2.77
C THR A 669 -9.41 26.39 1.53
N PHE A 670 -9.69 27.58 0.98
CA PHE A 670 -10.48 27.75 -0.25
C PHE A 670 -9.82 27.09 -1.45
N LEU A 671 -8.50 27.22 -1.59
CA LEU A 671 -7.74 26.60 -2.68
C LEU A 671 -7.85 25.07 -2.61
N ARG A 672 -7.53 24.48 -1.45
CA ARG A 672 -7.60 23.04 -1.23
C ARG A 672 -9.03 22.51 -1.40
N GLN A 673 -10.06 23.23 -0.92
CA GLN A 673 -11.47 22.90 -1.09
C GLN A 673 -11.81 22.55 -2.54
N ASN A 674 -11.43 23.42 -3.50
CA ASN A 674 -11.75 23.24 -4.90
C ASN A 674 -11.02 22.05 -5.53
N ALA A 675 -9.78 21.80 -5.14
CA ALA A 675 -9.03 20.60 -5.55
C ALA A 675 -9.69 19.31 -5.05
N LEU A 676 -10.07 19.29 -3.77
CA LEU A 676 -10.71 18.11 -3.17
C LEU A 676 -12.10 17.85 -3.75
N ILE A 677 -12.86 18.89 -4.10
CA ILE A 677 -14.14 18.78 -4.81
C ILE A 677 -13.93 18.13 -6.19
N ALA A 678 -12.88 18.52 -6.94
CA ALA A 678 -12.55 17.89 -8.23
C ALA A 678 -12.20 16.40 -8.08
N ILE A 679 -11.39 16.04 -7.07
CA ILE A 679 -11.05 14.65 -6.76
C ILE A 679 -12.32 13.84 -6.47
N LEU A 680 -13.18 14.31 -5.58
CA LEU A 680 -14.42 13.64 -5.18
C LEU A 680 -15.38 13.45 -6.36
N ALA A 681 -15.59 14.50 -7.18
CA ALA A 681 -16.47 14.43 -8.33
C ALA A 681 -16.01 13.35 -9.33
N GLN A 682 -14.71 13.30 -9.64
CA GLN A 682 -14.18 12.31 -10.59
C GLN A 682 -13.93 10.92 -9.95
N ALA A 683 -13.93 10.81 -8.62
CA ALA A 683 -14.02 9.53 -7.93
C ALA A 683 -15.43 8.90 -8.02
N GLY A 684 -16.46 9.69 -8.41
CA GLY A 684 -17.85 9.27 -8.47
C GLY A 684 -18.60 9.49 -7.17
N SER A 685 -18.18 10.46 -6.35
CA SER A 685 -18.83 10.88 -5.12
C SER A 685 -19.66 12.15 -5.32
N PHE A 686 -20.70 12.31 -4.52
CA PHE A 686 -21.30 13.62 -4.30
C PHE A 686 -20.27 14.54 -3.64
N VAL A 687 -20.46 15.86 -3.76
CA VAL A 687 -19.49 16.86 -3.35
C VAL A 687 -20.07 17.83 -2.32
N PRO A 688 -19.25 18.39 -1.42
CA PRO A 688 -19.65 19.38 -0.42
C PRO A 688 -19.90 20.74 -1.07
N ALA A 689 -20.99 20.86 -1.82
CA ALA A 689 -21.39 22.09 -2.49
C ALA A 689 -22.92 22.14 -2.65
N ALA A 690 -23.49 23.33 -2.81
CA ALA A 690 -24.89 23.49 -3.15
C ALA A 690 -25.15 23.04 -4.60
N ARG A 691 -24.25 23.38 -5.52
CA ARG A 691 -24.19 22.91 -6.92
C ARG A 691 -22.74 22.83 -7.39
N ALA A 692 -22.46 21.87 -8.26
CA ALA A 692 -21.16 21.77 -8.91
C ALA A 692 -21.29 21.30 -10.35
N ARG A 693 -20.61 21.99 -11.28
CA ARG A 693 -20.40 21.57 -12.66
C ARG A 693 -18.91 21.60 -12.97
N ILE A 694 -18.35 20.45 -13.28
CA ILE A 694 -16.91 20.27 -13.41
C ILE A 694 -16.61 19.65 -14.76
N GLY A 695 -15.99 20.42 -15.63
CA GLY A 695 -15.34 19.90 -16.85
C GLY A 695 -14.17 18.99 -16.46
N LEU A 696 -14.08 17.83 -17.08
CA LEU A 696 -13.08 16.81 -16.77
C LEU A 696 -11.67 17.41 -16.58
N VAL A 697 -11.07 17.07 -15.44
CA VAL A 697 -9.69 17.42 -15.09
C VAL A 697 -8.80 16.22 -15.42
N ASP A 698 -7.79 16.45 -16.26
CA ASP A 698 -6.81 15.42 -16.63
C ASP A 698 -5.65 15.33 -15.65
N ARG A 699 -5.20 16.48 -15.15
CA ARG A 699 -4.10 16.63 -14.18
C ARG A 699 -4.46 17.64 -13.11
N LEU A 700 -4.18 17.29 -11.90
CA LEU A 700 -4.33 18.17 -10.75
C LEU A 700 -2.96 18.45 -10.16
N PHE A 701 -2.65 19.74 -10.02
CA PHE A 701 -1.42 20.21 -9.40
C PHE A 701 -1.73 21.13 -8.24
N SER A 702 -1.02 20.94 -7.14
CA SER A 702 -1.13 21.80 -5.96
C SER A 702 0.23 22.11 -5.38
N ARG A 703 0.48 23.40 -5.20
CA ARG A 703 1.59 23.91 -4.39
C ARG A 703 0.99 24.78 -3.29
N VAL A 704 0.69 24.19 -2.14
CA VAL A 704 0.06 24.84 -0.97
C VAL A 704 0.85 24.46 0.27
N GLY A 705 1.38 25.46 0.99
CA GLY A 705 2.15 25.28 2.21
C GLY A 705 3.64 25.05 1.98
N ALA A 706 4.46 25.51 2.91
CA ALA A 706 5.91 25.26 2.91
C ALA A 706 6.18 24.03 3.79
N ALA A 707 6.52 22.90 3.20
CA ALA A 707 7.13 21.80 3.92
C ALA A 707 8.65 21.97 3.86
N ASP A 708 9.30 22.14 5.01
CA ASP A 708 10.76 22.10 5.10
C ASP A 708 11.24 20.66 4.84
N ASP A 709 11.87 20.43 3.70
CA ASP A 709 12.53 19.15 3.43
C ASP A 709 14.01 19.19 3.86
N LEU A 710 14.21 19.47 5.14
CA LEU A 710 15.53 19.50 5.77
C LEU A 710 16.26 18.14 5.65
N ALA A 711 15.51 17.05 5.54
CA ALA A 711 16.05 15.69 5.41
C ALA A 711 16.80 15.48 4.08
N ARG A 712 16.46 16.24 3.03
CA ARG A 712 17.12 16.19 1.71
C ARG A 712 18.13 17.31 1.46
N GLY A 713 18.34 18.20 2.44
CA GLY A 713 19.28 19.31 2.35
C GLY A 713 18.94 20.34 1.26
N ARG A 714 17.69 20.42 0.82
CA ARG A 714 17.20 21.41 -0.15
C ARG A 714 16.56 22.58 0.59
N SER A 715 16.83 23.79 0.16
CA SER A 715 16.12 24.97 0.68
C SER A 715 14.64 24.91 0.27
N THR A 716 13.76 25.44 1.09
CA THR A 716 12.32 25.58 0.81
C THR A 716 12.07 26.22 -0.55
N PHE A 717 12.84 27.26 -0.89
CA PHE A 717 12.77 27.94 -2.18
C PHE A 717 13.12 27.01 -3.36
N MET A 718 14.17 26.18 -3.24
CA MET A 718 14.53 25.23 -4.31
C MET A 718 13.44 24.16 -4.52
N VAL A 719 12.83 23.66 -3.46
CA VAL A 719 11.70 22.71 -3.54
C VAL A 719 10.53 23.37 -4.25
N GLU A 720 10.19 24.60 -3.88
CA GLU A 720 9.14 25.40 -4.50
C GLU A 720 9.37 25.58 -5.98
N MET A 721 10.59 25.92 -6.39
CA MET A 721 10.93 26.13 -7.81
C MET A 721 10.85 24.82 -8.62
N VAL A 722 11.28 23.70 -8.06
CA VAL A 722 11.17 22.37 -8.71
C VAL A 722 9.70 21.99 -8.92
N GLU A 723 8.85 22.16 -7.91
CA GLU A 723 7.42 21.88 -8.00
C GLU A 723 6.73 22.82 -9.02
N THR A 724 7.03 24.12 -8.96
CA THR A 724 6.50 25.12 -9.92
C THR A 724 6.94 24.81 -11.36
N ALA A 725 8.20 24.43 -11.55
CA ALA A 725 8.72 24.03 -12.87
C ALA A 725 8.00 22.77 -13.39
N ALA A 726 7.74 21.77 -12.52
CA ALA A 726 6.98 20.59 -12.91
C ALA A 726 5.56 20.95 -13.35
N ILE A 727 4.90 21.86 -12.66
CA ILE A 727 3.55 22.36 -12.99
C ILE A 727 3.57 23.05 -14.37
N LEU A 728 4.44 24.05 -14.57
CA LEU A 728 4.50 24.83 -15.81
C LEU A 728 4.85 23.97 -17.04
N ASN A 729 5.67 22.93 -16.87
CA ASN A 729 6.04 22.03 -17.96
C ASN A 729 4.96 20.98 -18.29
N ARG A 730 4.03 20.68 -17.38
CA ARG A 730 3.10 19.55 -17.54
C ARG A 730 1.62 19.94 -17.57
N ALA A 731 1.25 21.09 -17.02
CA ALA A 731 -0.13 21.55 -17.02
C ALA A 731 -0.60 21.86 -18.45
N GLY A 732 -1.82 21.49 -18.77
CA GLY A 732 -2.49 21.71 -20.05
C GLY A 732 -3.88 22.32 -19.90
N PRO A 733 -4.62 22.53 -20.99
CA PRO A 733 -5.92 23.24 -20.97
C PRO A 733 -6.99 22.57 -20.10
N ARG A 734 -6.88 21.25 -19.85
CA ARG A 734 -7.80 20.51 -18.98
C ARG A 734 -7.29 20.35 -17.56
N SER A 735 -6.11 20.86 -17.25
CA SER A 735 -5.55 20.75 -15.91
C SER A 735 -6.21 21.75 -14.95
N LEU A 736 -6.21 21.40 -13.67
CA LEU A 736 -6.53 22.30 -12.55
C LEU A 736 -5.27 22.53 -11.73
N VAL A 737 -4.88 23.79 -11.59
CA VAL A 737 -3.64 24.20 -10.91
C VAL A 737 -3.97 25.06 -9.71
N ILE A 738 -3.37 24.74 -8.56
CA ILE A 738 -3.56 25.46 -7.31
C ILE A 738 -2.20 25.89 -6.77
N LEU A 739 -1.98 27.19 -6.69
CA LEU A 739 -0.74 27.78 -6.21
C LEU A 739 -1.00 28.71 -5.04
N ASP A 740 -0.20 28.57 -4.00
CA ASP A 740 -0.30 29.40 -2.79
C ASP A 740 1.06 30.01 -2.48
N GLU A 741 1.13 31.34 -2.54
CA GLU A 741 2.27 32.19 -2.15
C GLU A 741 3.60 31.83 -2.82
N ILE A 742 3.61 31.72 -4.15
CA ILE A 742 4.83 31.49 -4.92
C ILE A 742 5.80 32.67 -4.79
N GLY A 743 7.10 32.40 -4.64
CA GLY A 743 8.17 33.39 -4.52
C GLY A 743 8.48 33.85 -3.09
N ARG A 744 7.98 33.14 -2.06
CA ARG A 744 8.13 33.54 -0.65
C ARG A 744 9.53 33.31 -0.06
N GLY A 745 10.30 32.41 -0.65
CA GLY A 745 11.62 31.96 -0.12
C GLY A 745 12.83 32.76 -0.60
N THR A 746 12.62 33.92 -1.28
CA THR A 746 13.69 34.75 -1.86
C THR A 746 13.46 36.25 -1.60
N ALA A 747 14.31 37.13 -2.16
CA ALA A 747 14.14 38.57 -2.05
C ALA A 747 12.81 39.00 -2.70
N THR A 748 12.17 40.04 -2.16
CA THR A 748 10.81 40.46 -2.53
C THR A 748 10.63 40.65 -4.02
N PHE A 749 11.55 41.33 -4.67
CA PHE A 749 11.47 41.62 -6.13
C PHE A 749 11.70 40.35 -6.98
N ASP A 750 12.61 39.44 -6.56
CA ASP A 750 12.80 38.18 -7.25
C ASP A 750 11.55 37.30 -7.14
N GLY A 751 10.97 37.23 -5.94
CA GLY A 751 9.73 36.50 -5.67
C GLY A 751 8.55 37.03 -6.49
N LEU A 752 8.36 38.35 -6.52
CA LEU A 752 7.36 39.04 -7.32
C LEU A 752 7.54 38.75 -8.82
N SER A 753 8.77 38.84 -9.34
CA SER A 753 9.08 38.59 -10.76
C SER A 753 8.78 37.14 -11.15
N ILE A 754 9.12 36.17 -10.31
CA ILE A 754 8.82 34.75 -10.54
C ILE A 754 7.30 34.50 -10.51
N ALA A 755 6.60 35.05 -9.51
CA ALA A 755 5.15 34.92 -9.42
C ALA A 755 4.44 35.55 -10.65
N TRP A 756 4.90 36.73 -11.09
CA TRP A 756 4.41 37.39 -12.28
C TRP A 756 4.54 36.52 -13.53
N ALA A 757 5.76 36.05 -13.82
CA ALA A 757 6.04 35.19 -14.97
C ALA A 757 5.30 33.84 -14.89
N THR A 758 5.10 33.30 -13.68
CA THR A 758 4.31 32.07 -13.47
C THR A 758 2.85 32.27 -13.87
N ILE A 759 2.22 33.39 -13.48
CA ILE A 759 0.84 33.72 -13.87
C ILE A 759 0.73 33.87 -15.38
N GLU A 760 1.64 34.61 -16.02
CA GLU A 760 1.68 34.76 -17.50
C GLU A 760 1.83 33.38 -18.18
N GLY A 761 2.74 32.52 -17.69
CA GLY A 761 2.94 31.18 -18.19
C GLY A 761 1.69 30.30 -18.09
N LEU A 762 1.01 30.30 -16.95
CA LEU A 762 -0.25 29.58 -16.77
C LEU A 762 -1.36 30.10 -17.68
N HIS A 763 -1.43 31.41 -17.88
CA HIS A 763 -2.44 32.04 -18.71
C HIS A 763 -2.20 31.83 -20.20
N GLU A 764 -1.00 32.06 -20.71
CA GLU A 764 -0.72 32.11 -22.16
C GLU A 764 -0.28 30.76 -22.71
N SER A 765 0.61 30.05 -21.98
CA SER A 765 1.21 28.79 -22.44
C SER A 765 0.39 27.58 -22.05
N ASN A 766 0.09 27.42 -20.77
CA ASN A 766 -0.63 26.25 -20.25
C ASN A 766 -2.14 26.33 -20.51
N ARG A 767 -2.71 27.53 -20.50
CA ARG A 767 -4.13 27.83 -20.71
C ARG A 767 -5.05 27.00 -19.80
N CYS A 768 -4.54 26.67 -18.61
CA CYS A 768 -5.23 25.82 -17.64
C CYS A 768 -6.20 26.63 -16.75
N ARG A 769 -7.06 25.92 -16.05
CA ARG A 769 -7.82 26.49 -14.93
C ARG A 769 -6.90 26.62 -13.73
N ALA A 770 -6.79 27.81 -13.15
CA ALA A 770 -5.89 28.02 -12.04
C ALA A 770 -6.46 28.91 -10.93
N LEU A 771 -6.13 28.58 -9.68
CA LEU A 771 -6.34 29.39 -8.49
C LEU A 771 -4.97 29.75 -7.94
N PHE A 772 -4.66 31.03 -7.89
CA PHE A 772 -3.38 31.57 -7.44
C PHE A 772 -3.58 32.50 -6.26
N ALA A 773 -3.20 32.08 -5.07
CA ALA A 773 -3.21 32.93 -3.89
C ALA A 773 -1.86 33.63 -3.72
N THR A 774 -1.89 34.88 -3.35
CA THR A 774 -0.69 35.70 -3.18
C THR A 774 -0.85 36.76 -2.09
N HIS A 775 0.28 37.24 -1.59
CA HIS A 775 0.38 38.44 -0.76
C HIS A 775 0.95 39.63 -1.54
N TYR A 776 1.37 39.41 -2.79
CA TYR A 776 1.85 40.49 -3.67
C TYR A 776 0.65 41.19 -4.33
N HIS A 777 0.36 42.41 -3.87
CA HIS A 777 -0.73 43.23 -4.42
C HIS A 777 -0.48 43.71 -5.82
N GLU A 778 0.78 43.86 -6.18
CA GLU A 778 1.24 44.34 -7.52
C GLU A 778 0.78 43.40 -8.63
N LEU A 779 0.63 42.09 -8.34
CA LEU A 779 0.13 41.08 -9.30
C LEU A 779 -1.29 41.37 -9.79
N THR A 780 -2.06 42.18 -9.06
CA THR A 780 -3.44 42.55 -9.46
C THR A 780 -3.45 43.39 -10.72
N ALA A 781 -2.34 44.11 -11.03
CA ALA A 781 -2.19 44.85 -12.27
C ALA A 781 -2.28 43.96 -13.54
N LEU A 782 -1.95 42.65 -13.42
CA LEU A 782 -2.07 41.70 -14.52
C LEU A 782 -3.52 41.53 -15.00
N ALA A 783 -4.53 41.79 -14.20
CA ALA A 783 -5.93 41.68 -14.60
C ALA A 783 -6.32 42.65 -15.73
N ALA A 784 -5.64 43.80 -15.81
CA ALA A 784 -5.84 44.73 -16.92
C ALA A 784 -5.22 44.27 -18.24
N ARG A 785 -4.27 43.34 -18.20
CA ARG A 785 -3.50 42.86 -19.36
C ARG A 785 -3.90 41.47 -19.84
N LEU A 786 -4.32 40.61 -18.91
CA LEU A 786 -4.61 39.21 -19.20
C LEU A 786 -6.14 38.96 -19.18
N PRO A 787 -6.77 38.88 -20.35
CA PRO A 787 -8.20 38.59 -20.47
C PRO A 787 -8.45 37.17 -20.01
N GLY A 788 -9.16 36.94 -18.98
CA GLY A 788 -9.37 35.60 -18.36
C GLY A 788 -8.64 35.43 -17.03
N LEU A 789 -8.00 36.50 -16.51
CA LEU A 789 -7.59 36.61 -15.13
C LEU A 789 -8.60 37.48 -14.38
N ALA A 790 -9.13 36.95 -13.26
CA ALA A 790 -10.03 37.69 -12.36
C ALA A 790 -9.42 37.82 -10.95
N CYS A 791 -9.47 39.01 -10.40
CA CYS A 791 -9.03 39.28 -9.04
C CYS A 791 -10.16 39.01 -8.04
N HIS A 792 -9.82 38.30 -6.98
CA HIS A 792 -10.69 38.01 -5.84
C HIS A 792 -9.96 38.28 -4.54
N THR A 793 -10.71 38.55 -3.48
CA THR A 793 -10.15 38.81 -2.16
C THR A 793 -10.95 38.10 -1.07
N MET A 794 -10.27 37.78 0.03
CA MET A 794 -10.94 37.33 1.24
C MET A 794 -11.56 38.51 1.98
N ARG A 795 -12.86 38.47 2.24
CA ARG A 795 -13.57 39.54 2.97
C ARG A 795 -13.12 39.64 4.42
N VAL A 796 -12.85 40.85 4.80
CA VAL A 796 -12.47 41.22 6.14
C VAL A 796 -13.41 42.34 6.60
N ARG A 797 -13.84 42.33 7.85
CA ARG A 797 -14.66 43.40 8.43
C ARG A 797 -13.92 44.00 9.66
N GLU A 798 -13.83 45.31 9.67
CA GLU A 798 -13.38 45.99 10.84
C GLU A 798 -14.58 46.25 11.78
N TRP A 799 -14.45 45.85 13.03
CA TRP A 799 -15.46 46.06 14.05
C TRP A 799 -14.78 46.50 15.35
N GLN A 800 -15.10 47.70 15.83
CA GLN A 800 -14.53 48.32 17.08
C GLN A 800 -12.98 48.37 17.13
N GLY A 801 -12.35 48.53 15.95
CA GLY A 801 -10.88 48.55 15.87
C GLY A 801 -10.25 47.14 15.80
N GLU A 802 -11.07 46.10 15.79
CA GLU A 802 -10.64 44.71 15.58
C GLU A 802 -11.02 44.22 14.17
N VAL A 803 -10.16 43.38 13.63
CA VAL A 803 -10.38 42.76 12.30
C VAL A 803 -11.03 41.39 12.47
N VAL A 804 -12.21 41.24 11.87
CA VAL A 804 -12.96 39.99 11.85
C VAL A 804 -12.83 39.37 10.44
N PHE A 805 -12.25 38.17 10.36
CA PHE A 805 -12.17 37.43 9.12
C PHE A 805 -13.53 36.75 8.83
N LEU A 806 -14.18 37.13 7.74
CA LEU A 806 -15.49 36.55 7.37
C LEU A 806 -15.36 35.20 6.67
N HIS A 807 -14.15 34.81 6.23
CA HIS A 807 -13.87 33.60 5.47
C HIS A 807 -14.66 33.52 4.14
N GLU A 808 -15.10 34.65 3.61
CA GLU A 808 -15.83 34.79 2.35
C GLU A 808 -14.92 35.28 1.26
N VAL A 809 -15.01 34.64 0.07
CA VAL A 809 -14.33 35.09 -1.15
C VAL A 809 -15.26 36.04 -1.92
N ALA A 810 -14.74 37.17 -2.34
CA ALA A 810 -15.50 38.14 -3.13
C ALA A 810 -14.67 38.67 -4.32
N PRO A 811 -15.31 39.10 -5.42
CA PRO A 811 -14.62 39.80 -6.50
C PRO A 811 -13.95 41.09 -6.01
N GLY A 812 -12.79 41.42 -6.53
CA GLY A 812 -12.03 42.62 -6.22
C GLY A 812 -10.63 42.34 -5.67
N THR A 813 -9.95 43.37 -5.23
CA THR A 813 -8.61 43.34 -4.66
C THR A 813 -8.64 43.74 -3.19
N ALA A 814 -7.70 43.27 -2.40
CA ALA A 814 -7.57 43.69 -1.00
C ALA A 814 -7.03 45.13 -0.96
N ASP A 815 -7.71 46.00 -0.21
CA ASP A 815 -7.36 47.43 -0.15
C ASP A 815 -6.17 47.71 0.79
N ARG A 816 -5.82 46.82 1.73
CA ARG A 816 -4.77 47.01 2.75
C ARG A 816 -4.11 45.70 3.17
N SER A 817 -2.88 45.82 3.70
CA SER A 817 -2.18 44.76 4.40
C SER A 817 -2.72 44.62 5.86
N TYR A 818 -3.06 43.41 6.28
CA TYR A 818 -3.55 43.12 7.64
C TYR A 818 -2.50 42.43 8.52
N GLY A 819 -1.24 42.34 8.09
CA GLY A 819 -0.17 41.61 8.79
C GLY A 819 0.09 42.12 10.21
N ILE A 820 0.08 43.45 10.41
CA ILE A 820 0.29 44.07 11.73
C ILE A 820 -0.89 43.76 12.68
N HIS A 821 -2.10 43.73 12.15
CA HIS A 821 -3.28 43.35 12.94
C HIS A 821 -3.20 41.88 13.41
N VAL A 822 -2.77 40.99 12.55
CA VAL A 822 -2.51 39.57 12.88
C VAL A 822 -1.42 39.46 13.95
N ALA A 823 -0.36 40.24 13.84
CA ALA A 823 0.70 40.31 14.86
C ALA A 823 0.17 40.75 16.24
N ARG A 824 -0.76 41.69 16.25
CA ARG A 824 -1.48 42.11 17.47
C ARG A 824 -2.30 40.97 18.07
N LEU A 825 -3.08 40.25 17.25
CA LEU A 825 -3.86 39.09 17.69
C LEU A 825 -2.98 37.95 18.21
N ALA A 826 -1.78 37.78 17.64
CA ALA A 826 -0.79 36.81 18.09
C ALA A 826 -0.08 37.20 19.39
N GLY A 827 -0.39 38.39 19.97
CA GLY A 827 0.15 38.84 21.25
C GLY A 827 1.50 39.56 21.18
N LEU A 828 1.88 40.14 20.02
CA LEU A 828 3.07 40.98 19.95
C LEU A 828 2.92 42.18 20.91
N PRO A 829 3.99 42.60 21.59
CA PRO A 829 3.96 43.74 22.49
C PRO A 829 3.45 45.02 21.83
N ALA A 830 2.54 45.75 22.49
CA ALA A 830 1.91 46.95 21.95
C ALA A 830 2.90 48.02 21.40
N PRO A 831 4.07 48.27 22.02
CA PRO A 831 5.06 49.22 21.44
C PRO A 831 5.64 48.74 20.11
N VAL A 832 5.81 47.41 19.91
CA VAL A 832 6.30 46.83 18.67
C VAL A 832 5.25 46.95 17.55
N VAL A 833 3.99 46.70 17.89
CA VAL A 833 2.85 46.85 16.96
C VAL A 833 2.71 48.31 16.53
N ALA A 834 2.74 49.28 17.48
CA ALA A 834 2.65 50.69 17.16
C ALA A 834 3.81 51.13 16.24
N ARG A 835 5.02 50.67 16.53
CA ARG A 835 6.18 50.97 15.66
C ARG A 835 6.05 50.38 14.26
N ALA A 836 5.54 49.16 14.17
CA ALA A 836 5.28 48.51 12.87
C ALA A 836 4.24 49.30 12.03
N GLU A 837 3.20 49.86 12.68
CA GLU A 837 2.20 50.75 12.04
C GLU A 837 2.83 51.99 11.46
N GLU A 838 3.72 52.66 12.25
CA GLU A 838 4.45 53.86 11.80
C GLU A 838 5.35 53.54 10.59
N VAL A 839 6.08 52.43 10.64
CA VAL A 839 6.97 52.00 9.56
C VAL A 839 6.15 51.67 8.29
N LEU A 840 5.03 50.90 8.43
CA LEU A 840 4.17 50.60 7.29
C LEU A 840 3.61 51.87 6.66
N ALA A 841 3.11 52.82 7.46
CA ALA A 841 2.60 54.10 6.90
C ALA A 841 3.68 54.96 6.24
N ALA A 842 4.96 54.80 6.61
CA ALA A 842 6.07 55.41 5.93
C ALA A 842 6.37 54.76 4.58
N LEU A 843 6.39 53.42 4.52
CA LEU A 843 6.62 52.66 3.31
C LEU A 843 5.50 52.84 2.27
N GLU A 844 4.24 52.83 2.67
CA GLU A 844 3.07 53.05 1.80
C GLU A 844 3.07 54.49 1.20
N ARG A 845 3.62 55.46 1.92
CA ARG A 845 3.78 56.83 1.38
C ARG A 845 4.89 56.93 0.30
N ASP A 846 5.93 56.11 0.38
CA ASP A 846 7.00 56.07 -0.58
C ASP A 846 6.58 55.31 -1.86
N ASP A 847 5.80 54.22 -1.75
CA ASP A 847 5.22 53.47 -2.87
C ASP A 847 4.18 54.31 -3.67
N ALA A 848 3.42 55.19 -3.00
CA ALA A 848 2.44 56.06 -3.65
C ALA A 848 3.10 57.10 -4.59
N ARG A 849 4.44 57.19 -4.63
CA ARG A 849 5.22 58.09 -5.55
C ARG A 849 5.53 57.47 -6.90
N GLY A 850 5.06 56.25 -7.22
CA GLY A 850 4.81 55.91 -8.63
C GLY A 850 5.93 55.21 -9.39
N ASP A 851 6.81 54.39 -8.80
CA ASP A 851 7.80 53.63 -9.57
C ASP A 851 7.37 52.24 -10.01
N VAL A 852 6.38 51.61 -9.36
CA VAL A 852 5.92 50.25 -9.69
C VAL A 852 5.03 50.22 -10.96
N ALA A 853 4.25 51.27 -11.20
CA ALA A 853 3.42 51.36 -12.41
C ALA A 853 4.23 51.50 -13.71
N ARG A 854 5.47 52.01 -13.65
CA ARG A 854 6.37 52.11 -14.83
C ARG A 854 7.06 50.80 -15.18
N LEU A 855 7.27 49.88 -14.22
CA LEU A 855 7.82 48.57 -14.47
C LEU A 855 6.86 47.68 -15.29
N ALA A 856 5.55 47.93 -15.24
CA ALA A 856 4.54 47.20 -15.99
C ALA A 856 4.48 47.57 -17.48
N GLU A 857 4.98 48.77 -17.86
CA GLU A 857 4.93 49.24 -19.25
C GLU A 857 6.13 48.79 -20.11
N ASP A 858 7.27 48.39 -19.52
CA ASP A 858 8.55 48.24 -20.24
C ASP A 858 9.06 46.78 -20.42
N LEU A 859 8.35 45.74 -20.02
CA LEU A 859 8.82 44.34 -20.18
C LEU A 859 7.79 43.41 -20.86
N PRO A 860 7.78 43.31 -22.20
CA PRO A 860 7.14 42.19 -22.86
C PRO A 860 8.09 40.97 -22.81
N LEU A 861 7.98 40.14 -21.72
CA LEU A 861 8.82 38.95 -21.52
C LEU A 861 8.59 37.85 -22.57
N PHE A 862 7.45 37.83 -23.25
CA PHE A 862 7.11 36.83 -24.26
C PHE A 862 7.01 37.39 -25.71
N SER A 863 6.93 38.63 -25.93
CA SER A 863 7.04 39.17 -27.30
C SER A 863 8.44 38.98 -27.90
N ALA A 864 9.47 38.87 -27.07
CA ALA A 864 10.83 38.54 -27.51
C ALA A 864 11.04 37.04 -27.80
N ALA A 865 10.27 36.17 -27.22
CA ALA A 865 10.35 34.73 -27.48
C ALA A 865 9.57 34.29 -28.74
N ALA A 866 8.56 35.07 -29.16
CA ALA A 866 7.79 34.81 -30.38
C ALA A 866 8.45 35.39 -31.64
N ALA A 867 9.50 36.23 -31.52
CA ALA A 867 10.15 36.93 -32.61
C ALA A 867 11.61 36.57 -32.88
N ALA A 868 12.19 35.60 -32.16
CA ALA A 868 13.45 35.01 -32.53
C ALA A 868 13.17 33.80 -33.43
N PRO A 869 13.34 33.87 -34.78
CA PRO A 869 13.54 32.64 -35.53
C PRO A 869 14.73 31.96 -34.85
N ALA A 870 14.58 30.66 -34.51
CA ALA A 870 15.71 29.87 -34.10
C ALA A 870 16.89 30.22 -34.99
N PRO A 871 18.10 30.56 -34.50
CA PRO A 871 19.22 30.82 -35.35
C PRO A 871 19.32 29.61 -36.27
N ARG A 872 19.03 29.80 -37.55
CA ARG A 872 19.45 28.88 -38.57
C ARG A 872 20.96 28.90 -38.42
N ILE A 873 21.49 27.89 -37.72
CA ILE A 873 22.90 27.57 -37.72
C ILE A 873 23.18 27.39 -39.21
N ALA A 874 23.81 28.38 -39.84
CA ALA A 874 24.32 28.21 -41.20
C ALA A 874 25.20 26.95 -41.13
N PRO A 875 25.01 25.98 -42.05
CA PRO A 875 25.81 24.77 -42.05
C PRO A 875 27.26 25.18 -41.93
N SER A 876 27.98 24.58 -40.99
CA SER A 876 29.40 24.87 -40.77
C SER A 876 30.12 24.60 -42.09
N ALA A 877 31.25 25.29 -42.36
CA ALA A 877 32.04 25.07 -43.57
C ALA A 877 32.37 23.58 -43.74
N VAL A 878 32.49 22.85 -42.66
CA VAL A 878 32.70 21.38 -42.64
C VAL A 878 31.46 20.63 -43.12
N GLU A 879 30.25 21.00 -42.65
CA GLU A 879 29.00 20.37 -43.12
C GLU A 879 28.69 20.69 -44.59
N ALA A 880 28.98 21.89 -45.05
CA ALA A 880 28.79 22.27 -46.42
C ALA A 880 29.73 21.48 -47.37
N GLU A 881 30.97 21.25 -46.95
CA GLU A 881 31.95 20.48 -47.70
C GLU A 881 31.66 18.98 -47.63
N LEU A 882 31.24 18.47 -46.46
CA LEU A 882 30.88 17.06 -46.27
C LEU A 882 29.67 16.63 -47.16
N ARG A 883 28.68 17.51 -47.35
CA ARG A 883 27.54 17.27 -48.24
C ARG A 883 27.93 17.20 -49.75
N ARG A 884 29.11 17.67 -50.11
CA ARG A 884 29.63 17.59 -51.50
C ARG A 884 30.42 16.34 -51.77
N VAL A 885 30.79 15.60 -50.73
CA VAL A 885 31.55 14.37 -50.83
C VAL A 885 30.59 13.21 -51.11
N ALA A 886 30.79 12.55 -52.27
CA ALA A 886 30.10 11.27 -52.57
C ALA A 886 31.03 10.11 -52.22
N PRO A 887 30.89 9.44 -51.07
CA PRO A 887 31.87 8.47 -50.56
C PRO A 887 32.06 7.25 -51.47
N ASP A 888 30.97 6.84 -52.16
CA ASP A 888 30.98 5.67 -53.03
C ASP A 888 31.74 5.86 -54.36
N ASP A 889 31.98 7.14 -54.76
CA ASP A 889 32.68 7.49 -55.99
C ASP A 889 34.18 7.83 -55.78
N LEU A 890 34.66 7.80 -54.53
CA LEU A 890 36.03 8.17 -54.18
C LEU A 890 36.97 6.96 -54.14
N THR A 891 38.14 7.10 -54.72
CA THR A 891 39.25 6.19 -54.44
C THR A 891 39.76 6.36 -53.03
N PRO A 892 40.46 5.36 -52.42
CA PRO A 892 41.04 5.48 -51.09
C PRO A 892 41.95 6.71 -50.90
N ARG A 893 42.64 7.14 -51.90
CA ARG A 893 43.49 8.34 -51.90
C ARG A 893 42.67 9.60 -51.84
N GLU A 894 41.68 9.72 -52.69
CA GLU A 894 40.77 10.87 -52.72
C GLU A 894 39.93 11.00 -51.44
N ALA A 895 39.55 9.87 -50.82
CA ALA A 895 38.89 9.85 -49.52
C ALA A 895 39.78 10.39 -48.41
N LEU A 896 41.08 10.06 -48.40
CA LEU A 896 42.06 10.62 -47.49
C LEU A 896 42.26 12.10 -47.67
N GLU A 897 42.36 12.57 -48.94
CA GLU A 897 42.49 13.99 -49.30
C GLU A 897 41.21 14.77 -48.89
N ALA A 898 40.01 14.20 -49.04
CA ALA A 898 38.77 14.78 -48.55
C ALA A 898 38.76 14.92 -47.01
N LEU A 899 39.22 13.91 -46.27
CA LEU A 899 39.38 14.00 -44.82
C LEU A 899 40.37 15.11 -44.38
N TYR A 900 41.47 15.27 -45.04
CA TYR A 900 42.38 16.38 -44.75
C TYR A 900 41.77 17.75 -45.03
N ARG A 901 40.95 17.90 -46.09
CA ARG A 901 40.24 19.15 -46.39
C ARG A 901 39.19 19.43 -45.31
N LEU A 902 38.39 18.44 -44.91
CA LEU A 902 37.41 18.61 -43.85
C LEU A 902 38.07 18.97 -42.52
N ARG A 903 39.22 18.38 -42.21
CA ARG A 903 39.98 18.70 -40.99
C ARG A 903 40.55 20.12 -41.03
N ALA A 904 40.98 20.63 -42.19
CA ALA A 904 41.49 22.00 -42.31
C ALA A 904 40.39 23.07 -42.15
N LEU A 905 39.10 22.68 -42.26
CA LEU A 905 37.95 23.56 -42.03
C LEU A 905 37.49 23.64 -40.58
N LEU A 906 38.08 22.82 -39.68
CA LEU A 906 37.81 22.90 -38.24
C LEU A 906 38.59 24.10 -37.65
N PRO A 907 37.97 24.82 -36.70
CA PRO A 907 38.70 25.89 -35.99
C PRO A 907 39.88 25.26 -35.21
N PRO A 908 40.97 25.99 -35.01
CA PRO A 908 42.09 25.50 -34.20
C PRO A 908 41.61 25.21 -32.78
N PRO A 909 42.18 24.20 -32.12
CA PRO A 909 41.76 23.70 -30.81
C PRO A 909 41.88 24.77 -29.71
#